data_4883f9e0065af425fe34b63981aba450
#
_entry.id   4883f9e0065af425fe34b63981aba450
#
_cell.length_a   1.000
_cell.length_b   1.000
_cell.length_c   1.000
_cell.angle_alpha   90.00
_cell.angle_beta   90.00
_cell.angle_gamma   90.00
#
_symmetry.space_group_name_H-M   'P 1'
#
loop_
_entity.id
_entity.type
_entity.pdbx_description
1 polymer ?
#
loop_
_entity_poly.entity_id
_entity_poly.type
_entity_poly.pdbx_seq_one_letter_code
_entity_poly.pdbx_strand_id
1 'polypeptide(L)'
;MDRSVTICVDSEAAALERFAATQLQSYLVKLFDVRARITTASTEKADARFIVGLKGRPHVERSGGGVPNLSDQGHMLRRVADDTMVLAGGSPSAVCWAVYELVERYGVRYLVHDDVYPENAGPFHLAEVDVVLEPVQRTRVMALIRDNPIGSQFWSLDDHKAFISQLFKLKFNAARLGYAASCPVISYEVKGIRRVTGNMNYAQDMPIDDDNIGREHLGLARSVVTPEFEGAETFDEMHAILKHFLHGLIDHAKSLGIYVSMSAHTMEFPTEFRPLLQDPTTTSIQLGDLTCSEQGDLMNPDHVALVSAVFEAHLAEYGDLDELGFGLPEFAYAQSDFRDCWKRLRRRFGLGDVDIEGLLSVTRESGLTAGGAQRAEREFKSFVGSLDFYDRFFAQTGVLERMADKGIRPTMGLNMNSSHQALAFVHRALPENTRFQVCDYAASRLVCKLRWLEKMDPTGLDPIVMTTVQDDNMGWLPQVSTENLHILLQATHRLGWDGFSLQHWAIGDIDPPMAYLARASWDAGATPGAVYRDHFGHLYGERAVEPLCQVMRVLEDATTILSIPLGYFFPVLGVMSRHVRAETPLNDAALHVGAMYEEVRRMLEEVGEDGVLSHAGSRLAYWSSRMTFSIEAFHEVDLLGRGGIALGEAASARARGDEDDCQKHLSQARDYHDRAIRAGEAAVTVAASNVQDPSDRGGIAAYYHLLVREVNRFVREYVAEIFPSG
;
A
#
# COMPACT_ATOMS: atom_id res chain seq x y z
N MET A 1 17.33 -41.22 15.63
CA MET A 1 16.28 -41.56 16.62
C MET A 1 15.18 -40.53 16.49
N ASP A 2 13.96 -40.98 16.18
CA ASP A 2 12.80 -40.08 16.09
C ASP A 2 12.53 -39.46 17.47
N ARG A 3 12.91 -38.20 17.66
CA ARG A 3 12.61 -37.46 18.87
C ARG A 3 11.10 -37.23 18.97
N SER A 4 10.55 -37.42 20.16
CA SER A 4 9.15 -37.18 20.45
C SER A 4 8.96 -35.80 21.08
N VAL A 5 8.03 -35.01 20.53
CA VAL A 5 7.70 -33.68 21.03
C VAL A 5 6.22 -33.61 21.39
N THR A 6 5.93 -33.07 22.57
CA THR A 6 4.55 -32.85 23.03
C THR A 6 4.24 -31.36 23.07
N ILE A 7 3.12 -30.97 22.48
CA ILE A 7 2.60 -29.59 22.49
C ILE A 7 1.33 -29.59 23.35
N CYS A 8 1.41 -28.99 24.53
CA CYS A 8 0.33 -28.93 25.50
C CYS A 8 -0.50 -27.66 25.33
N VAL A 9 -1.80 -27.82 25.10
CA VAL A 9 -2.79 -26.75 25.11
C VAL A 9 -3.87 -26.99 26.11
N ASP A 10 -4.58 -25.95 26.56
CA ASP A 10 -5.71 -26.10 27.46
C ASP A 10 -6.89 -26.80 26.78
N SER A 11 -7.70 -27.59 27.54
CA SER A 11 -8.94 -28.18 27.02
C SER A 11 -9.93 -27.11 26.57
N GLU A 12 -9.93 -25.93 27.23
CA GLU A 12 -10.77 -24.78 26.97
C GLU A 12 -10.05 -23.73 26.07
N ALA A 13 -8.99 -24.15 25.34
CA ALA A 13 -8.26 -23.25 24.45
C ALA A 13 -9.16 -22.66 23.35
N ALA A 14 -8.99 -21.38 23.05
CA ALA A 14 -9.67 -20.72 21.93
C ALA A 14 -9.21 -21.30 20.57
N ALA A 15 -9.95 -21.03 19.51
CA ALA A 15 -9.62 -21.54 18.17
C ALA A 15 -8.20 -21.17 17.74
N LEU A 16 -7.77 -19.91 17.97
CA LEU A 16 -6.42 -19.45 17.64
C LEU A 16 -5.33 -20.04 18.54
N GLU A 17 -5.59 -20.37 19.81
CA GLU A 17 -4.63 -21.09 20.65
C GLU A 17 -4.39 -22.51 20.11
N ARG A 18 -5.45 -23.20 19.68
CA ARG A 18 -5.34 -24.52 19.00
C ARG A 18 -4.64 -24.41 17.65
N PHE A 19 -4.95 -23.36 16.89
CA PHE A 19 -4.27 -23.07 15.63
C PHE A 19 -2.76 -22.82 15.85
N ALA A 20 -2.37 -22.06 16.88
CA ALA A 20 -0.97 -21.85 17.24
C ALA A 20 -0.23 -23.17 17.49
N ALA A 21 -0.86 -24.10 18.24
CA ALA A 21 -0.27 -25.42 18.47
C ALA A 21 -0.15 -26.24 17.18
N THR A 22 -1.13 -26.16 16.29
CA THR A 22 -1.09 -26.84 14.98
C THR A 22 0.01 -26.25 14.09
N GLN A 23 0.17 -24.93 14.09
CA GLN A 23 1.27 -24.28 13.38
C GLN A 23 2.63 -24.73 13.91
N LEU A 24 2.82 -24.71 15.24
CA LEU A 24 4.05 -25.19 15.85
C LEU A 24 4.34 -26.64 15.48
N GLN A 25 3.34 -27.52 15.54
CA GLN A 25 3.46 -28.92 15.14
C GLN A 25 3.96 -29.04 13.68
N SER A 26 3.32 -28.31 12.77
CA SER A 26 3.66 -28.33 11.34
C SER A 26 5.10 -27.90 11.09
N TYR A 27 5.53 -26.77 11.71
CA TYR A 27 6.89 -26.27 11.55
C TYR A 27 7.94 -27.22 12.15
N LEU A 28 7.69 -27.78 13.35
CA LEU A 28 8.64 -28.72 13.98
C LEU A 28 8.80 -29.99 13.15
N VAL A 29 7.71 -30.54 12.62
CA VAL A 29 7.77 -31.70 11.72
C VAL A 29 8.55 -31.37 10.47
N LYS A 30 8.27 -30.22 9.82
CA LYS A 30 8.91 -29.84 8.57
C LYS A 30 10.41 -29.50 8.73
N LEU A 31 10.80 -28.86 9.83
CA LEU A 31 12.19 -28.47 10.10
C LEU A 31 13.06 -29.63 10.56
N PHE A 32 12.51 -30.53 11.40
CA PHE A 32 13.32 -31.46 12.17
C PHE A 32 12.93 -32.93 12.03
N ASP A 33 11.89 -33.25 11.26
CA ASP A 33 11.33 -34.61 11.12
C ASP A 33 11.07 -35.29 12.46
N VAL A 34 10.52 -34.53 13.44
CA VAL A 34 10.19 -35.04 14.79
C VAL A 34 8.74 -35.53 14.83
N ARG A 35 8.47 -36.48 15.75
CA ARG A 35 7.10 -36.87 16.09
C ARG A 35 6.48 -35.86 17.06
N ALA A 36 5.78 -34.86 16.54
CA ALA A 36 5.10 -33.84 17.32
C ALA A 36 3.62 -34.22 17.55
N ARG A 37 3.15 -34.18 18.81
CA ARG A 37 1.77 -34.48 19.20
C ARG A 37 1.16 -33.36 20.02
N ILE A 38 -0.04 -32.95 19.66
CA ILE A 38 -0.84 -31.99 20.45
C ILE A 38 -1.65 -32.74 21.49
N THR A 39 -1.65 -32.30 22.75
CA THR A 39 -2.34 -32.92 23.88
C THR A 39 -2.88 -31.88 24.86
N THR A 40 -3.88 -32.25 25.63
CA THR A 40 -4.36 -31.48 26.79
C THR A 40 -3.75 -31.96 28.12
N ALA A 41 -2.99 -33.04 28.10
CA ALA A 41 -2.36 -33.64 29.29
C ALA A 41 -0.90 -33.18 29.40
N SER A 42 -0.56 -32.52 30.51
CA SER A 42 0.81 -32.03 30.77
C SER A 42 1.80 -33.10 31.22
N THR A 43 1.36 -34.36 31.41
CA THR A 43 2.12 -35.43 32.05
C THR A 43 2.69 -36.49 31.11
N GLU A 44 2.49 -36.37 29.79
CA GLU A 44 3.05 -37.31 28.82
C GLU A 44 4.58 -37.19 28.76
N LYS A 45 5.30 -38.30 28.80
CA LYS A 45 6.77 -38.34 28.62
C LYS A 45 7.10 -38.09 27.17
N ALA A 46 7.92 -37.07 26.89
CA ALA A 46 8.47 -36.74 25.58
C ALA A 46 9.91 -36.22 25.76
N ASP A 47 10.69 -36.22 24.69
CA ASP A 47 12.05 -35.65 24.68
C ASP A 47 12.02 -34.14 24.82
N ALA A 48 10.94 -33.49 24.38
CA ALA A 48 10.69 -32.07 24.58
C ALA A 48 9.19 -31.76 24.70
N ARG A 49 8.89 -30.70 25.44
CA ARG A 49 7.53 -30.24 25.71
C ARG A 49 7.41 -28.75 25.45
N PHE A 50 6.37 -28.39 24.70
CA PHE A 50 5.93 -27.00 24.54
C PHE A 50 4.61 -26.79 25.25
N ILE A 51 4.53 -25.75 26.07
CA ILE A 51 3.30 -25.33 26.76
C ILE A 51 2.83 -24.05 26.04
N VAL A 52 1.68 -24.14 25.35
CA VAL A 52 1.18 -23.10 24.47
C VAL A 52 -0.16 -22.58 24.95
N GLY A 53 -0.31 -21.29 25.19
CA GLY A 53 -1.60 -20.75 25.62
C GLY A 53 -1.57 -19.31 26.12
N LEU A 54 -2.76 -18.82 26.49
CA LEU A 54 -2.93 -17.48 27.05
C LEU A 54 -2.32 -17.37 28.46
N LYS A 55 -1.83 -16.16 28.79
CA LYS A 55 -1.57 -15.80 30.19
C LYS A 55 -2.84 -16.06 31.03
N GLY A 56 -2.65 -16.54 32.27
CA GLY A 56 -3.76 -16.88 33.15
C GLY A 56 -4.35 -18.28 32.94
N ARG A 57 -3.98 -19.02 31.88
CA ARG A 57 -4.37 -20.42 31.71
C ARG A 57 -3.67 -21.30 32.77
N PRO A 58 -4.38 -22.21 33.44
CA PRO A 58 -3.80 -23.00 34.53
C PRO A 58 -2.55 -23.82 34.16
N HIS A 59 -2.46 -24.34 32.92
CA HIS A 59 -1.31 -25.11 32.45
C HIS A 59 -0.10 -24.22 32.19
N VAL A 60 -0.31 -22.97 31.72
CA VAL A 60 0.73 -21.96 31.52
C VAL A 60 1.27 -21.45 32.86
N GLU A 61 0.39 -21.10 33.79
CA GLU A 61 0.77 -20.61 35.14
C GLU A 61 1.52 -21.64 35.98
N ARG A 62 1.09 -22.93 35.89
CA ARG A 62 1.74 -24.03 36.60
C ARG A 62 3.07 -24.50 35.99
N SER A 63 3.45 -24.00 34.85
CA SER A 63 4.70 -24.35 34.15
C SER A 63 5.96 -23.93 34.91
N GLY A 64 5.86 -23.09 35.94
CA GLY A 64 6.98 -22.58 36.73
C GLY A 64 7.72 -21.39 36.09
N GLY A 65 7.30 -20.92 34.90
CA GLY A 65 7.97 -19.85 34.15
C GLY A 65 7.68 -18.42 34.61
N GLY A 66 6.68 -18.19 35.45
CA GLY A 66 6.26 -16.86 35.87
C GLY A 66 5.89 -15.98 34.69
N VAL A 67 4.64 -16.03 34.22
CA VAL A 67 4.21 -15.21 33.06
C VAL A 67 4.04 -13.77 33.51
N PRO A 68 4.69 -12.78 32.86
CA PRO A 68 4.53 -11.38 33.20
C PRO A 68 3.13 -10.88 32.82
N ASN A 69 2.81 -9.65 33.23
CA ASN A 69 1.55 -9.02 32.81
C ASN A 69 1.68 -8.54 31.36
N LEU A 70 1.45 -9.45 30.40
CA LEU A 70 1.46 -9.15 28.97
C LEU A 70 0.29 -8.24 28.59
N SER A 71 0.52 -7.30 27.64
CA SER A 71 -0.57 -6.62 26.96
C SER A 71 -1.37 -7.61 26.08
N ASP A 72 -2.46 -7.15 25.46
CA ASP A 72 -3.22 -7.94 24.49
C ASP A 72 -2.38 -8.43 23.30
N GLN A 73 -1.31 -7.72 22.97
CA GLN A 73 -0.36 -8.07 21.91
C GLN A 73 0.93 -8.70 22.44
N GLY A 74 1.23 -8.51 23.71
CA GLY A 74 2.45 -9.01 24.35
C GLY A 74 2.55 -10.53 24.30
N HIS A 75 3.75 -11.04 24.08
CA HIS A 75 4.00 -12.48 24.07
C HIS A 75 5.36 -12.85 24.68
N MET A 76 5.47 -14.07 25.14
CA MET A 76 6.63 -14.58 25.85
C MET A 76 7.06 -15.94 25.29
N LEU A 77 8.37 -16.08 25.12
CA LEU A 77 9.04 -17.36 24.88
C LEU A 77 10.02 -17.60 26.04
N ARG A 78 9.87 -18.69 26.77
CA ARG A 78 10.73 -18.99 27.90
C ARG A 78 11.02 -20.46 28.03
N ARG A 79 12.30 -20.86 28.01
CA ARG A 79 12.72 -22.18 28.39
C ARG A 79 12.70 -22.28 29.93
N VAL A 80 11.86 -23.15 30.49
CA VAL A 80 11.66 -23.26 31.93
C VAL A 80 12.33 -24.51 32.54
N ALA A 81 12.71 -25.46 31.69
CA ALA A 81 13.47 -26.68 32.07
C ALA A 81 14.24 -27.15 30.82
N ASP A 82 15.15 -28.14 31.02
CA ASP A 82 15.95 -28.72 29.95
C ASP A 82 15.10 -29.28 28.81
N ASP A 83 13.91 -29.76 29.12
CA ASP A 83 12.96 -30.40 28.21
C ASP A 83 11.68 -29.57 27.96
N THR A 84 11.54 -28.38 28.56
CA THR A 84 10.26 -27.66 28.56
C THR A 84 10.39 -26.20 28.23
N MET A 85 9.55 -25.74 27.28
CA MET A 85 9.41 -24.34 26.85
C MET A 85 7.97 -23.87 26.97
N VAL A 86 7.78 -22.64 27.42
CA VAL A 86 6.49 -21.94 27.49
C VAL A 86 6.40 -20.89 26.37
N LEU A 87 5.30 -20.94 25.63
CA LEU A 87 4.91 -19.94 24.61
C LEU A 87 3.58 -19.34 25.06
N ALA A 88 3.63 -18.12 25.59
CA ALA A 88 2.46 -17.48 26.16
C ALA A 88 2.15 -16.14 25.46
N GLY A 89 0.85 -15.84 25.33
CA GLY A 89 0.38 -14.56 24.76
C GLY A 89 -0.65 -13.87 25.64
N GLY A 90 -0.77 -12.56 25.50
CA GLY A 90 -1.82 -11.78 26.18
C GLY A 90 -3.20 -11.90 25.53
N SER A 91 -3.24 -12.29 24.24
CA SER A 91 -4.44 -12.64 23.48
C SER A 91 -4.19 -13.90 22.64
N PRO A 92 -5.25 -14.53 22.06
CA PRO A 92 -5.08 -15.70 21.19
C PRO A 92 -4.17 -15.43 19.97
N SER A 93 -4.22 -14.22 19.37
CA SER A 93 -3.30 -13.83 18.29
C SER A 93 -1.86 -13.73 18.78
N ALA A 94 -1.63 -13.19 19.98
CA ALA A 94 -0.30 -13.09 20.58
C ALA A 94 0.30 -14.48 20.91
N VAL A 95 -0.52 -15.50 21.19
CA VAL A 95 -0.04 -16.89 21.29
C VAL A 95 0.50 -17.40 19.97
N CYS A 96 -0.17 -17.10 18.84
CA CYS A 96 0.35 -17.42 17.52
C CYS A 96 1.69 -16.70 17.26
N TRP A 97 1.79 -15.41 17.63
CA TRP A 97 3.02 -14.64 17.47
C TRP A 97 4.18 -15.19 18.31
N ALA A 98 3.91 -15.73 19.50
CA ALA A 98 4.94 -16.44 20.25
C ALA A 98 5.46 -17.69 19.51
N VAL A 99 4.57 -18.42 18.86
CA VAL A 99 4.97 -19.57 18.01
C VAL A 99 5.79 -19.11 16.82
N TYR A 100 5.35 -18.10 16.08
CA TYR A 100 6.08 -17.59 14.92
C TYR A 100 7.43 -17.00 15.30
N GLU A 101 7.54 -16.30 16.43
CA GLU A 101 8.82 -15.81 16.96
C GLU A 101 9.80 -16.97 17.26
N LEU A 102 9.30 -18.08 17.81
CA LEU A 102 10.14 -19.28 18.02
C LEU A 102 10.61 -19.87 16.69
N VAL A 103 9.72 -19.96 15.71
CA VAL A 103 10.01 -20.55 14.40
C VAL A 103 11.04 -19.70 13.63
N GLU A 104 10.98 -18.37 13.75
CA GLU A 104 12.03 -17.48 13.21
C GLU A 104 13.41 -17.78 13.83
N ARG A 105 13.48 -18.11 15.15
CA ARG A 105 14.72 -18.49 15.82
C ARG A 105 15.30 -19.83 15.36
N TYR A 106 14.48 -20.66 14.74
CA TYR A 106 14.91 -21.87 14.05
C TYR A 106 15.32 -21.61 12.58
N GLY A 107 15.38 -20.36 12.16
CA GLY A 107 15.92 -19.95 10.85
C GLY A 107 14.86 -19.76 9.77
N VAL A 108 13.57 -19.95 10.03
CA VAL A 108 12.50 -19.63 9.07
C VAL A 108 12.38 -18.12 8.94
N ARG A 109 12.12 -17.64 7.72
CA ARG A 109 11.75 -16.25 7.46
C ARG A 109 10.41 -16.18 6.76
N TYR A 110 9.55 -15.31 7.27
CA TYR A 110 8.23 -15.04 6.68
C TYR A 110 8.38 -13.92 5.66
N LEU A 111 7.95 -14.20 4.45
CA LEU A 111 7.83 -13.22 3.38
C LEU A 111 6.35 -12.91 3.14
N VAL A 112 6.08 -11.93 2.30
CA VAL A 112 4.69 -11.56 1.96
C VAL A 112 3.97 -12.63 1.12
N HIS A 113 4.70 -13.55 0.50
CA HIS A 113 4.16 -14.62 -0.35
C HIS A 113 4.24 -16.00 0.29
N ASP A 114 5.36 -16.31 0.99
CA ASP A 114 5.68 -17.65 1.45
C ASP A 114 6.57 -17.65 2.70
N ASP A 115 6.84 -18.85 3.20
CA ASP A 115 7.82 -19.10 4.26
C ASP A 115 9.11 -19.64 3.63
N VAL A 116 10.23 -19.02 3.91
CA VAL A 116 11.56 -19.52 3.54
C VAL A 116 12.14 -20.33 4.70
N TYR A 117 12.47 -21.57 4.42
CA TYR A 117 13.06 -22.51 5.38
C TYR A 117 14.57 -22.51 5.23
N PRO A 118 15.34 -22.69 6.34
CA PRO A 118 16.77 -22.89 6.23
C PRO A 118 17.08 -24.18 5.46
N GLU A 119 18.12 -24.20 4.63
CA GLU A 119 18.53 -25.41 3.89
C GLU A 119 18.87 -26.56 4.83
N ASN A 120 19.35 -26.26 6.02
CA ASN A 120 19.64 -27.23 7.07
C ASN A 120 19.33 -26.65 8.45
N ALA A 121 18.24 -27.09 9.07
CA ALA A 121 17.90 -26.71 10.44
C ALA A 121 18.72 -27.45 11.52
N GLY A 122 19.57 -28.41 11.13
CA GLY A 122 20.30 -29.26 12.06
C GLY A 122 19.39 -30.21 12.86
N PRO A 123 19.92 -30.87 13.89
CA PRO A 123 19.12 -31.73 14.75
C PRO A 123 18.22 -30.90 15.67
N PHE A 124 17.01 -31.38 15.94
CA PHE A 124 16.09 -30.74 16.86
C PHE A 124 16.72 -30.44 18.23
N HIS A 125 16.54 -29.23 18.70
CA HIS A 125 16.87 -28.76 20.04
C HIS A 125 15.86 -27.73 20.53
N LEU A 126 15.64 -27.64 21.85
CA LEU A 126 14.91 -26.52 22.41
C LEU A 126 15.76 -25.26 22.36
N ALA A 127 15.22 -24.18 21.79
CA ALA A 127 15.93 -22.92 21.71
C ALA A 127 16.26 -22.37 23.11
N GLU A 128 17.47 -21.86 23.29
CA GLU A 128 17.88 -21.14 24.50
C GLU A 128 17.31 -19.72 24.43
N VAL A 129 16.11 -19.54 24.96
CA VAL A 129 15.38 -18.27 24.87
C VAL A 129 14.62 -17.98 26.16
N ASP A 130 14.73 -16.73 26.59
CA ASP A 130 13.89 -16.12 27.64
C ASP A 130 13.63 -14.66 27.21
N VAL A 131 12.54 -14.43 26.52
CA VAL A 131 12.16 -13.11 26.01
C VAL A 131 10.70 -12.82 26.25
N VAL A 132 10.43 -11.55 26.54
CA VAL A 132 9.09 -10.96 26.58
C VAL A 132 9.09 -9.83 25.57
N LEU A 133 8.14 -9.87 24.65
CA LEU A 133 8.00 -8.89 23.58
C LEU A 133 6.69 -8.13 23.74
N GLU A 134 6.79 -6.82 23.78
CA GLU A 134 5.67 -5.88 23.76
C GLU A 134 5.79 -4.98 22.52
N PRO A 135 4.69 -4.61 21.86
CA PRO A 135 4.80 -3.84 20.65
C PRO A 135 5.23 -2.39 20.91
N VAL A 136 6.20 -1.93 20.15
CA VAL A 136 6.59 -0.51 20.04
C VAL A 136 5.55 0.22 19.19
N GLN A 137 5.12 -0.40 18.10
CA GLN A 137 4.05 0.08 17.23
C GLN A 137 2.80 -0.77 17.46
N ARG A 138 1.80 -0.21 18.15
CA ARG A 138 0.59 -0.97 18.55
C ARG A 138 -0.36 -1.23 17.39
N THR A 139 -0.40 -0.35 16.40
CA THR A 139 -1.26 -0.45 15.21
C THR A 139 -0.40 -0.61 13.96
N ARG A 140 -0.52 -1.75 13.29
CA ARG A 140 0.26 -2.12 12.10
C ARG A 140 -0.71 -2.52 11.01
N VAL A 141 -1.10 -1.51 10.21
CA VAL A 141 -2.10 -1.66 9.15
C VAL A 141 -1.42 -1.94 7.82
N MET A 142 -1.94 -2.89 7.05
CA MET A 142 -1.59 -3.09 5.64
C MET A 142 -2.84 -2.96 4.76
N ALA A 143 -2.74 -2.19 3.69
CA ALA A 143 -3.77 -2.17 2.67
C ALA A 143 -3.74 -3.47 1.87
N LEU A 144 -4.90 -4.11 1.69
CA LEU A 144 -5.02 -5.40 1.00
C LEU A 144 -5.29 -5.22 -0.49
N ILE A 145 -6.11 -4.26 -0.85
CA ILE A 145 -6.59 -4.05 -2.20
C ILE A 145 -6.20 -2.64 -2.63
N ARG A 146 -5.77 -2.56 -3.86
CA ARG A 146 -5.40 -1.31 -4.51
C ARG A 146 -6.13 -1.21 -5.83
N ASP A 147 -6.47 -0.01 -6.19
CA ASP A 147 -7.16 0.36 -7.44
C ASP A 147 -6.19 0.61 -8.61
N ASN A 148 -4.94 0.17 -8.48
CA ASN A 148 -3.92 0.33 -9.50
C ASN A 148 -3.77 -0.95 -10.33
N PRO A 149 -3.76 -0.90 -11.66
CA PRO A 149 -3.70 -2.07 -12.54
C PRO A 149 -2.41 -2.90 -12.47
N ILE A 150 -1.46 -2.58 -11.60
CA ILE A 150 -0.24 -3.36 -11.34
C ILE A 150 -0.17 -3.94 -9.92
N GLY A 151 -1.24 -3.85 -9.18
CA GLY A 151 -1.30 -4.27 -7.78
C GLY A 151 -2.12 -5.54 -7.56
N SER A 152 -2.50 -5.74 -6.31
CA SER A 152 -3.24 -6.91 -5.83
C SER A 152 -4.72 -6.97 -6.27
N GLN A 153 -5.24 -5.98 -6.99
CA GLN A 153 -6.62 -6.01 -7.49
C GLN A 153 -6.89 -7.15 -8.49
N PHE A 154 -5.86 -7.79 -9.02
CA PHE A 154 -6.01 -8.96 -9.91
C PHE A 154 -5.97 -10.30 -9.17
N TRP A 155 -5.78 -10.28 -7.87
CA TRP A 155 -5.73 -11.46 -7.06
C TRP A 155 -7.10 -12.07 -6.81
N SER A 156 -7.15 -13.40 -6.74
CA SER A 156 -8.31 -14.12 -6.25
C SER A 156 -8.54 -13.89 -4.75
N LEU A 157 -9.71 -14.25 -4.28
CA LEU A 157 -10.01 -14.26 -2.85
C LEU A 157 -9.01 -15.11 -2.05
N ASP A 158 -8.57 -16.24 -2.60
CA ASP A 158 -7.63 -17.12 -1.94
C ASP A 158 -6.21 -16.55 -1.91
N ASP A 159 -5.76 -15.83 -2.95
CA ASP A 159 -4.49 -15.11 -2.94
C ASP A 159 -4.46 -14.04 -1.84
N HIS A 160 -5.53 -13.27 -1.71
CA HIS A 160 -5.66 -12.30 -0.63
C HIS A 160 -5.67 -12.94 0.76
N LYS A 161 -6.37 -14.08 0.96
CA LYS A 161 -6.36 -14.81 2.23
C LYS A 161 -4.95 -15.32 2.58
N ALA A 162 -4.21 -15.81 1.58
CA ALA A 162 -2.82 -16.22 1.75
C ALA A 162 -1.95 -15.04 2.20
N PHE A 163 -2.09 -13.88 1.54
CA PHE A 163 -1.38 -12.65 1.91
C PHE A 163 -1.71 -12.18 3.34
N ILE A 164 -3.00 -12.16 3.72
CA ILE A 164 -3.42 -11.85 5.10
C ILE A 164 -2.76 -12.80 6.12
N SER A 165 -2.68 -14.09 5.77
CA SER A 165 -2.05 -15.09 6.65
C SER A 165 -0.54 -14.85 6.81
N GLN A 166 0.16 -14.40 5.74
CA GLN A 166 1.57 -14.01 5.82
C GLN A 166 1.76 -12.72 6.62
N LEU A 167 0.90 -11.70 6.42
CA LEU A 167 0.91 -10.50 7.25
C LEU A 167 0.72 -10.83 8.74
N PHE A 168 -0.13 -11.78 9.07
CA PHE A 168 -0.34 -12.23 10.45
C PHE A 168 0.93 -12.88 11.03
N LYS A 169 1.68 -13.67 10.24
CA LYS A 169 2.99 -14.22 10.65
C LYS A 169 4.03 -13.12 10.87
N LEU A 170 4.02 -12.08 10.03
CA LEU A 170 4.81 -10.85 10.20
C LEU A 170 4.30 -9.95 11.34
N LYS A 171 3.32 -10.43 12.11
CA LYS A 171 2.72 -9.76 13.28
C LYS A 171 1.98 -8.45 12.94
N PHE A 172 1.50 -8.26 11.72
CA PHE A 172 0.52 -7.22 11.41
C PHE A 172 -0.82 -7.56 12.06
N ASN A 173 -1.50 -6.54 12.56
CA ASN A 173 -2.74 -6.72 13.33
C ASN A 173 -3.93 -5.94 12.79
N ALA A 174 -3.76 -5.26 11.66
CA ALA A 174 -4.85 -4.54 11.02
C ALA A 174 -4.74 -4.61 9.49
N ALA A 175 -5.88 -4.69 8.83
CA ALA A 175 -6.01 -4.72 7.39
C ALA A 175 -6.95 -3.59 6.94
N ARG A 176 -6.60 -2.91 5.84
CA ARG A 176 -7.45 -1.90 5.24
C ARG A 176 -7.89 -2.35 3.86
N LEU A 177 -9.21 -2.39 3.65
CA LEU A 177 -9.81 -2.64 2.35
C LEU A 177 -9.90 -1.30 1.61
N GLY A 178 -9.03 -1.12 0.60
CA GLY A 178 -8.94 0.11 -0.19
C GLY A 178 -9.57 -0.09 -1.56
N TYR A 179 -10.69 0.58 -1.84
CA TYR A 179 -11.36 0.60 -3.13
C TYR A 179 -11.58 2.02 -3.58
N ALA A 180 -11.61 2.24 -4.89
CA ALA A 180 -12.04 3.51 -5.46
C ALA A 180 -13.55 3.69 -5.33
N ALA A 181 -14.03 4.93 -5.35
CA ALA A 181 -15.47 5.24 -5.33
C ALA A 181 -16.22 4.66 -6.54
N SER A 182 -15.52 4.42 -7.65
CA SER A 182 -16.03 3.75 -8.85
C SER A 182 -16.31 2.27 -8.65
N CYS A 183 -15.62 1.59 -7.73
CA CYS A 183 -15.83 0.16 -7.49
C CYS A 183 -17.23 -0.11 -6.91
N PRO A 184 -17.91 -1.20 -7.31
CA PRO A 184 -19.28 -1.50 -6.90
C PRO A 184 -19.36 -2.09 -5.47
N VAL A 185 -18.72 -1.43 -4.50
CA VAL A 185 -18.64 -1.85 -3.09
C VAL A 185 -20.01 -1.85 -2.42
N ILE A 186 -20.80 -0.81 -2.68
CA ILE A 186 -22.13 -0.61 -2.09
C ILE A 186 -23.16 -0.32 -3.16
N SER A 187 -24.42 -0.69 -2.90
CA SER A 187 -25.57 -0.32 -3.71
C SER A 187 -26.48 0.63 -2.92
N TYR A 188 -26.90 1.73 -3.53
CA TYR A 188 -27.80 2.71 -2.90
C TYR A 188 -28.63 3.47 -3.93
N GLU A 189 -29.71 4.08 -3.45
CA GLU A 189 -30.60 4.92 -4.23
C GLU A 189 -30.87 6.23 -3.48
N VAL A 190 -30.90 7.35 -4.19
CA VAL A 190 -31.23 8.66 -3.65
C VAL A 190 -32.19 9.37 -4.59
N LYS A 191 -33.36 9.76 -4.08
CA LYS A 191 -34.39 10.48 -4.84
C LYS A 191 -34.79 9.80 -6.16
N GLY A 192 -34.86 8.48 -6.17
CA GLY A 192 -35.21 7.69 -7.36
C GLY A 192 -34.08 7.49 -8.36
N ILE A 193 -32.87 7.97 -8.06
CA ILE A 193 -31.67 7.68 -8.83
C ILE A 193 -30.94 6.54 -8.13
N ARG A 194 -30.89 5.38 -8.79
CA ARG A 194 -30.16 4.20 -8.31
C ARG A 194 -28.74 4.19 -8.86
N ARG A 195 -27.78 3.73 -8.05
CA ARG A 195 -26.44 3.44 -8.50
C ARG A 195 -26.46 2.31 -9.53
N VAL A 196 -25.84 2.54 -10.70
CA VAL A 196 -25.69 1.57 -11.80
C VAL A 196 -24.28 1.57 -12.38
N THR A 197 -23.45 2.52 -12.02
CA THR A 197 -22.06 2.59 -12.45
C THR A 197 -21.15 1.83 -11.48
N GLY A 198 -20.36 0.91 -11.99
CA GLY A 198 -19.35 0.16 -11.27
C GLY A 198 -18.22 -0.29 -12.16
N ASN A 199 -16.98 -0.13 -11.72
CA ASN A 199 -15.77 -0.53 -12.43
C ASN A 199 -14.76 -1.10 -11.44
N MET A 200 -14.19 -2.28 -11.75
CA MET A 200 -13.23 -2.96 -10.89
C MET A 200 -11.77 -2.56 -11.16
N ASN A 201 -11.48 -1.92 -12.29
CA ASN A 201 -10.12 -1.66 -12.76
C ASN A 201 -9.78 -0.16 -12.79
N TYR A 202 -10.32 0.65 -11.88
CA TYR A 202 -10.10 2.10 -11.85
C TYR A 202 -10.35 2.79 -13.20
N ALA A 203 -11.48 2.41 -13.87
CA ALA A 203 -11.85 2.87 -15.21
C ALA A 203 -10.83 2.54 -16.32
N GLN A 204 -9.96 1.55 -16.11
CA GLN A 204 -9.02 1.10 -17.13
C GLN A 204 -9.31 -0.34 -17.53
N ASP A 205 -9.67 -0.54 -18.80
CA ASP A 205 -9.68 -1.86 -19.43
C ASP A 205 -8.26 -2.18 -19.90
N MET A 206 -7.74 -3.34 -19.46
CA MET A 206 -6.43 -3.85 -19.88
C MET A 206 -6.63 -5.04 -20.81
N PRO A 207 -6.98 -4.79 -22.07
CA PRO A 207 -7.24 -5.86 -23.04
C PRO A 207 -5.97 -6.64 -23.35
N ILE A 208 -6.14 -7.96 -23.52
CA ILE A 208 -5.08 -8.88 -23.91
C ILE A 208 -5.42 -9.37 -25.33
N ASP A 209 -4.83 -8.74 -26.31
CA ASP A 209 -5.01 -9.11 -27.71
C ASP A 209 -3.90 -10.07 -28.18
N ASP A 210 -4.01 -10.55 -29.44
CA ASP A 210 -3.07 -11.51 -29.99
C ASP A 210 -1.64 -10.97 -30.15
N ASP A 211 -1.48 -9.65 -30.20
CA ASP A 211 -0.19 -8.96 -30.28
C ASP A 211 0.42 -8.61 -28.91
N ASN A 212 -0.26 -8.92 -27.80
CA ASN A 212 0.23 -8.62 -26.47
C ASN A 212 1.50 -9.45 -26.14
N ILE A 213 2.62 -8.75 -25.93
CA ILE A 213 3.87 -9.36 -25.49
C ILE A 213 3.67 -9.94 -24.07
N GLY A 214 4.08 -11.19 -23.88
CA GLY A 214 3.89 -11.90 -22.61
C GLY A 214 2.51 -12.53 -22.44
N ARG A 215 1.64 -12.50 -23.46
CA ARG A 215 0.30 -13.13 -23.46
C ARG A 215 0.29 -14.57 -22.94
N GLU A 216 1.31 -15.33 -23.22
CA GLU A 216 1.48 -16.71 -22.74
C GLU A 216 1.51 -16.81 -21.20
N HIS A 217 2.03 -15.80 -20.53
CA HIS A 217 2.05 -15.69 -19.05
C HIS A 217 0.68 -15.29 -18.47
N LEU A 218 -0.22 -14.78 -19.31
CA LEU A 218 -1.56 -14.31 -18.92
C LEU A 218 -2.64 -15.38 -19.09
N GLY A 219 -2.27 -16.60 -19.52
CA GLY A 219 -3.20 -17.72 -19.67
C GLY A 219 -4.21 -17.54 -20.82
N LEU A 220 -3.88 -16.71 -21.81
CA LEU A 220 -4.72 -16.41 -22.98
C LEU A 220 -6.07 -15.73 -22.66
N ALA A 221 -6.23 -15.15 -21.45
CA ALA A 221 -7.40 -14.35 -21.10
C ALA A 221 -7.58 -13.16 -22.07
N ARG A 222 -8.80 -12.65 -22.20
CA ARG A 222 -9.10 -11.48 -23.05
C ARG A 222 -8.85 -10.15 -22.32
N SER A 223 -8.90 -10.17 -21.02
CA SER A 223 -8.59 -9.03 -20.15
C SER A 223 -8.03 -9.55 -18.83
N VAL A 224 -7.33 -8.71 -18.09
CA VAL A 224 -6.90 -9.02 -16.73
C VAL A 224 -7.97 -8.53 -15.78
N VAL A 225 -8.60 -9.46 -15.09
CA VAL A 225 -9.60 -9.19 -14.04
C VAL A 225 -9.33 -10.11 -12.86
N THR A 226 -9.82 -9.74 -11.70
CA THR A 226 -9.91 -10.66 -10.56
C THR A 226 -10.72 -11.90 -10.99
N PRO A 227 -10.24 -13.13 -10.75
CA PRO A 227 -10.86 -14.34 -11.30
C PRO A 227 -12.36 -14.49 -11.02
N GLU A 228 -12.82 -14.06 -9.84
CA GLU A 228 -14.23 -14.12 -9.44
C GLU A 228 -15.15 -13.25 -10.29
N PHE A 229 -14.60 -12.22 -10.96
CA PHE A 229 -15.35 -11.27 -11.79
C PHE A 229 -15.37 -11.65 -13.27
N GLU A 230 -14.76 -12.76 -13.65
CA GLU A 230 -14.75 -13.21 -15.05
C GLU A 230 -16.19 -13.42 -15.55
N GLY A 231 -16.57 -12.68 -16.59
CA GLY A 231 -17.89 -12.75 -17.19
C GLY A 231 -18.97 -11.90 -16.51
N ALA A 232 -18.65 -11.12 -15.46
CA ALA A 232 -19.60 -10.16 -14.89
C ALA A 232 -19.72 -8.94 -15.81
N GLU A 233 -20.94 -8.63 -16.24
CA GLU A 233 -21.21 -7.55 -17.21
C GLU A 233 -22.01 -6.39 -16.59
N THR A 234 -22.80 -6.66 -15.56
CA THR A 234 -23.71 -5.68 -14.96
C THR A 234 -23.22 -5.21 -13.58
N PHE A 235 -23.63 -4.01 -13.20
CA PHE A 235 -23.38 -3.49 -11.84
C PHE A 235 -23.87 -4.46 -10.75
N ASP A 236 -25.08 -5.02 -10.92
CA ASP A 236 -25.66 -5.89 -9.90
C ASP A 236 -24.86 -7.21 -9.75
N GLU A 237 -24.36 -7.79 -10.83
CA GLU A 237 -23.49 -8.97 -10.79
C GLU A 237 -22.16 -8.64 -10.11
N MET A 238 -21.50 -7.56 -10.55
CA MET A 238 -20.22 -7.13 -9.96
C MET A 238 -20.38 -6.79 -8.48
N HIS A 239 -21.45 -6.10 -8.09
CA HIS A 239 -21.73 -5.77 -6.70
C HIS A 239 -21.94 -7.03 -5.84
N ALA A 240 -22.74 -7.98 -6.32
CA ALA A 240 -22.99 -9.23 -5.59
C ALA A 240 -21.68 -10.04 -5.37
N ILE A 241 -20.85 -10.14 -6.41
CA ILE A 241 -19.55 -10.82 -6.34
C ILE A 241 -18.62 -10.09 -5.36
N LEU A 242 -18.47 -8.77 -5.50
CA LEU A 242 -17.58 -7.99 -4.64
C LEU A 242 -18.01 -8.04 -3.18
N LYS A 243 -19.30 -7.98 -2.90
CA LYS A 243 -19.82 -8.13 -1.55
C LYS A 243 -19.44 -9.48 -0.93
N HIS A 244 -19.61 -10.58 -1.65
CA HIS A 244 -19.18 -11.91 -1.20
C HIS A 244 -17.67 -11.98 -0.99
N PHE A 245 -16.90 -11.43 -1.91
CA PHE A 245 -15.45 -11.36 -1.84
C PHE A 245 -14.97 -10.60 -0.60
N LEU A 246 -15.53 -9.41 -0.35
CA LEU A 246 -15.18 -8.59 0.82
C LEU A 246 -15.54 -9.26 2.14
N HIS A 247 -16.72 -9.88 2.25
CA HIS A 247 -17.04 -10.67 3.45
C HIS A 247 -16.06 -11.83 3.65
N GLY A 248 -15.66 -12.52 2.58
CA GLY A 248 -14.64 -13.56 2.65
C GLY A 248 -13.29 -13.07 3.18
N LEU A 249 -12.89 -11.84 2.85
CA LEU A 249 -11.69 -11.20 3.38
C LEU A 249 -11.85 -10.80 4.85
N ILE A 250 -12.98 -10.15 5.19
CA ILE A 250 -13.30 -9.72 6.56
C ILE A 250 -13.32 -10.93 7.51
N ASP A 251 -14.05 -11.98 7.14
CA ASP A 251 -14.15 -13.22 7.93
C ASP A 251 -12.79 -13.86 8.17
N HIS A 252 -11.97 -13.96 7.11
CA HIS A 252 -10.63 -14.53 7.23
C HIS A 252 -9.73 -13.69 8.14
N ALA A 253 -9.68 -12.38 7.95
CA ALA A 253 -8.90 -11.46 8.77
C ALA A 253 -9.33 -11.55 10.26
N LYS A 254 -10.63 -11.49 10.52
CA LYS A 254 -11.17 -11.60 11.89
C LYS A 254 -10.94 -12.96 12.53
N SER A 255 -10.93 -14.04 11.74
CA SER A 255 -10.58 -15.38 12.25
C SER A 255 -9.16 -15.45 12.82
N LEU A 256 -8.26 -14.58 12.36
CA LEU A 256 -6.89 -14.39 12.84
C LEU A 256 -6.78 -13.29 13.93
N GLY A 257 -7.89 -12.62 14.27
CA GLY A 257 -7.91 -11.49 15.20
C GLY A 257 -7.31 -10.22 14.61
N ILE A 258 -7.31 -10.09 13.29
CA ILE A 258 -6.89 -8.90 12.56
C ILE A 258 -8.07 -7.92 12.50
N TYR A 259 -7.80 -6.68 12.84
CA TYR A 259 -8.70 -5.54 12.78
C TYR A 259 -8.94 -5.11 11.34
N VAL A 260 -10.18 -4.83 10.94
CA VAL A 260 -10.51 -4.52 9.53
C VAL A 260 -11.11 -3.13 9.39
N SER A 261 -10.53 -2.33 8.52
CA SER A 261 -11.01 -0.99 8.16
C SER A 261 -11.35 -0.88 6.68
N MET A 262 -12.29 0.02 6.37
CA MET A 262 -12.67 0.38 5.00
C MET A 262 -12.88 1.90 4.91
N SER A 263 -12.68 2.49 3.73
CA SER A 263 -12.98 3.90 3.47
C SER A 263 -14.32 4.03 2.77
N ALA A 264 -15.22 4.83 3.32
CA ALA A 264 -16.40 5.30 2.61
C ALA A 264 -16.01 6.54 1.78
N HIS A 265 -16.15 6.47 0.48
CA HIS A 265 -15.91 7.60 -0.42
C HIS A 265 -17.13 8.54 -0.37
N THR A 266 -17.10 9.47 0.56
CA THR A 266 -18.26 10.30 0.92
C THR A 266 -18.35 11.64 0.19
N MET A 267 -17.37 11.94 -0.68
CA MET A 267 -17.29 13.17 -1.47
C MET A 267 -17.21 12.93 -2.98
N GLU A 268 -17.13 11.66 -3.39
CA GLU A 268 -17.08 11.23 -4.79
C GLU A 268 -18.22 10.26 -5.03
N PHE A 269 -19.00 10.51 -6.09
CA PHE A 269 -20.20 9.74 -6.39
C PHE A 269 -20.17 9.29 -7.84
N PRO A 270 -20.77 8.13 -8.20
CA PRO A 270 -21.02 7.75 -9.58
C PRO A 270 -21.73 8.83 -10.38
N THR A 271 -21.42 8.92 -11.69
CA THR A 271 -21.85 10.03 -12.56
C THR A 271 -23.36 10.17 -12.68
N GLU A 272 -24.15 9.11 -12.48
CA GLU A 272 -25.61 9.17 -12.46
C GLU A 272 -26.18 10.09 -11.39
N PHE A 273 -25.44 10.32 -10.29
CA PHE A 273 -25.85 11.24 -9.21
C PHE A 273 -25.52 12.71 -9.48
N ARG A 274 -24.87 13.03 -10.59
CA ARG A 274 -24.53 14.41 -10.96
C ARG A 274 -25.70 15.40 -10.90
N PRO A 275 -26.93 15.04 -11.30
CA PRO A 275 -28.07 15.94 -11.19
C PRO A 275 -28.39 16.41 -9.76
N LEU A 276 -28.03 15.60 -8.73
CA LEU A 276 -28.20 15.96 -7.32
C LEU A 276 -27.12 16.89 -6.79
N LEU A 277 -26.04 17.08 -7.54
CA LEU A 277 -24.90 17.96 -7.20
C LEU A 277 -24.97 19.28 -7.99
N GLN A 278 -26.00 19.49 -8.81
CA GLN A 278 -26.17 20.68 -9.65
C GLN A 278 -27.43 21.42 -9.24
N ASP A 279 -27.27 22.57 -8.58
CA ASP A 279 -28.32 23.52 -8.32
C ASP A 279 -27.84 24.94 -8.68
N PRO A 280 -28.68 26.00 -8.55
CA PRO A 280 -28.24 27.36 -8.86
C PRO A 280 -27.04 27.87 -8.05
N THR A 281 -26.69 27.18 -6.96
CA THR A 281 -25.62 27.57 -6.04
C THR A 281 -24.44 26.58 -6.01
N THR A 282 -24.57 25.43 -6.68
CA THR A 282 -23.58 24.35 -6.65
C THR A 282 -23.19 23.93 -8.05
N THR A 283 -21.89 23.84 -8.32
CA THR A 283 -21.35 23.24 -9.53
C THR A 283 -20.72 21.89 -9.23
N SER A 284 -20.73 21.00 -10.21
CA SER A 284 -20.08 19.68 -10.11
C SER A 284 -19.06 19.50 -11.20
N ILE A 285 -18.00 18.76 -10.89
CA ILE A 285 -17.00 18.30 -11.86
C ILE A 285 -17.14 16.81 -12.09
N GLN A 286 -16.83 16.36 -13.29
CA GLN A 286 -16.77 14.93 -13.64
C GLN A 286 -15.33 14.49 -13.77
N LEU A 287 -15.04 13.32 -13.18
CA LEU A 287 -13.72 12.66 -13.18
C LEU A 287 -13.91 11.20 -13.64
N GLY A 288 -13.86 10.97 -14.95
CA GLY A 288 -14.20 9.66 -15.50
C GLY A 288 -15.64 9.28 -15.14
N ASP A 289 -15.81 8.17 -14.42
CA ASP A 289 -17.10 7.64 -13.96
C ASP A 289 -17.60 8.26 -12.67
N LEU A 290 -16.87 9.23 -12.12
CA LEU A 290 -17.20 9.88 -10.85
C LEU A 290 -17.55 11.35 -11.04
N THR A 291 -18.37 11.85 -10.13
CA THR A 291 -18.71 13.25 -9.99
C THR A 291 -18.55 13.70 -8.54
N CYS A 292 -18.15 14.95 -8.34
CA CYS A 292 -18.06 15.56 -7.02
C CYS A 292 -18.52 17.02 -7.06
N SER A 293 -18.86 17.59 -5.90
CA SER A 293 -19.16 19.02 -5.79
C SER A 293 -17.86 19.84 -5.97
N GLU A 294 -17.88 20.80 -6.90
CA GLU A 294 -16.76 21.71 -7.15
C GLU A 294 -16.88 22.99 -6.34
N GLN A 295 -18.08 23.59 -6.35
CA GLN A 295 -18.39 24.81 -5.61
C GLN A 295 -19.82 24.74 -5.07
N GLY A 296 -20.08 25.41 -3.95
CA GLY A 296 -21.41 25.53 -3.38
C GLY A 296 -21.47 25.18 -1.89
N ASP A 297 -22.68 25.07 -1.37
CA ASP A 297 -22.92 24.66 0.01
C ASP A 297 -22.99 23.13 0.10
N LEU A 298 -21.98 22.51 0.70
CA LEU A 298 -21.97 21.06 0.95
C LEU A 298 -23.14 20.61 1.87
N MET A 299 -23.77 21.52 2.60
CA MET A 299 -24.98 21.22 3.37
C MET A 299 -26.28 21.32 2.54
N ASN A 300 -26.18 21.45 1.22
CA ASN A 300 -27.32 21.25 0.33
C ASN A 300 -28.00 19.92 0.65
N PRO A 301 -29.34 19.89 0.80
CA PRO A 301 -30.06 18.66 1.20
C PRO A 301 -29.81 17.45 0.31
N ASP A 302 -29.55 17.65 -0.98
CA ASP A 302 -29.27 16.55 -1.93
C ASP A 302 -27.89 15.96 -1.72
N HIS A 303 -26.88 16.81 -1.47
CA HIS A 303 -25.54 16.35 -1.11
C HIS A 303 -25.55 15.62 0.25
N VAL A 304 -26.24 16.17 1.26
CA VAL A 304 -26.41 15.51 2.57
C VAL A 304 -27.09 14.14 2.41
N ALA A 305 -28.11 14.05 1.55
CA ALA A 305 -28.79 12.78 1.28
C ALA A 305 -27.87 11.75 0.59
N LEU A 306 -27.03 12.18 -0.35
CA LEU A 306 -26.02 11.32 -0.99
C LEU A 306 -25.01 10.79 0.01
N VAL A 307 -24.40 11.66 0.80
CA VAL A 307 -23.40 11.27 1.82
C VAL A 307 -24.05 10.33 2.84
N SER A 308 -25.31 10.62 3.28
CA SER A 308 -26.03 9.75 4.19
C SER A 308 -26.25 8.36 3.59
N ALA A 309 -26.67 8.28 2.33
CA ALA A 309 -26.90 7.00 1.64
C ALA A 309 -25.61 6.16 1.53
N VAL A 310 -24.47 6.79 1.28
CA VAL A 310 -23.16 6.12 1.26
C VAL A 310 -22.84 5.51 2.63
N PHE A 311 -22.98 6.27 3.72
CA PHE A 311 -22.78 5.73 5.07
C PHE A 311 -23.75 4.61 5.42
N GLU A 312 -25.05 4.82 5.17
CA GLU A 312 -26.08 3.82 5.48
C GLU A 312 -25.85 2.51 4.71
N ALA A 313 -25.46 2.60 3.44
CA ALA A 313 -25.14 1.41 2.65
C ALA A 313 -23.95 0.66 3.21
N HIS A 314 -22.85 1.35 3.59
CA HIS A 314 -21.71 0.71 4.24
C HIS A 314 -22.09 0.05 5.57
N LEU A 315 -22.84 0.76 6.42
CA LEU A 315 -23.29 0.23 7.72
C LEU A 315 -24.26 -0.94 7.58
N ALA A 316 -25.07 -0.96 6.52
CA ALA A 316 -25.99 -2.06 6.25
C ALA A 316 -25.27 -3.29 5.69
N GLU A 317 -24.31 -3.08 4.78
CA GLU A 317 -23.64 -4.16 4.07
C GLU A 317 -22.41 -4.70 4.81
N TYR A 318 -21.68 -3.84 5.53
CA TYR A 318 -20.42 -4.16 6.23
C TYR A 318 -20.47 -3.74 7.70
N GLY A 319 -21.53 -4.08 8.39
CA GLY A 319 -21.76 -3.71 9.80
C GLY A 319 -20.82 -4.42 10.80
N ASP A 320 -19.96 -5.29 10.33
CA ASP A 320 -18.94 -6.05 11.07
C ASP A 320 -17.52 -5.46 10.93
N LEU A 321 -17.35 -4.35 10.22
CA LEU A 321 -16.08 -3.61 10.20
C LEU A 321 -15.73 -3.08 11.60
N ASP A 322 -14.44 -2.91 11.85
CA ASP A 322 -13.94 -2.26 13.07
C ASP A 322 -13.79 -0.74 12.88
N GLU A 323 -13.51 -0.29 11.63
CA GLU A 323 -13.39 1.13 11.30
C GLU A 323 -14.02 1.43 9.94
N LEU A 324 -14.65 2.61 9.85
CA LEU A 324 -15.13 3.18 8.60
C LEU A 324 -14.57 4.60 8.44
N GLY A 325 -13.83 4.78 7.35
CA GLY A 325 -13.17 6.04 7.03
C GLY A 325 -14.09 7.00 6.29
N PHE A 326 -13.90 8.29 6.54
CA PHE A 326 -14.49 9.40 5.81
C PHE A 326 -13.42 10.45 5.51
N GLY A 327 -13.63 11.31 4.55
CA GLY A 327 -12.63 12.33 4.24
C GLY A 327 -12.85 13.04 2.91
N LEU A 328 -11.79 13.70 2.49
CA LEU A 328 -11.71 14.38 1.19
C LEU A 328 -11.51 13.39 0.05
N PRO A 329 -11.97 13.73 -1.15
CA PRO A 329 -11.53 13.08 -2.37
C PRO A 329 -10.03 13.30 -2.58
N GLU A 330 -9.40 12.43 -3.34
CA GLU A 330 -7.98 12.55 -3.69
C GLU A 330 -7.68 13.88 -4.39
N PHE A 331 -8.60 14.33 -5.24
CA PHE A 331 -8.53 15.62 -5.92
C PHE A 331 -9.52 16.59 -5.25
N ALA A 332 -9.02 17.36 -4.29
CA ALA A 332 -9.85 18.31 -3.55
C ALA A 332 -10.14 19.57 -4.38
N TYR A 333 -11.41 19.96 -4.38
CA TYR A 333 -11.87 21.16 -5.08
C TYR A 333 -12.16 22.31 -4.12
N ALA A 334 -12.03 23.55 -4.59
CA ALA A 334 -12.23 24.74 -3.78
C ALA A 334 -13.66 24.84 -3.26
N GLN A 335 -13.82 25.03 -1.97
CA GLN A 335 -15.10 25.39 -1.36
C GLN A 335 -15.31 26.89 -1.52
N SER A 336 -16.50 27.30 -1.96
CA SER A 336 -16.82 28.70 -2.23
C SER A 336 -16.81 29.59 -1.00
N ASP A 337 -16.94 29.02 0.20
CA ASP A 337 -17.17 29.74 1.45
C ASP A 337 -16.18 29.40 2.56
N PHE A 338 -14.88 29.34 2.19
CA PHE A 338 -13.79 29.06 3.13
C PHE A 338 -13.83 29.92 4.40
N ARG A 339 -14.09 31.26 4.25
CA ARG A 339 -14.05 32.18 5.40
C ARG A 339 -15.19 31.95 6.37
N ASP A 340 -16.37 31.64 5.87
CA ASP A 340 -17.52 31.34 6.72
C ASP A 340 -17.42 29.94 7.33
N CYS A 341 -16.90 28.94 6.62
CA CYS A 341 -16.53 27.64 7.19
C CYS A 341 -15.53 27.82 8.36
N TRP A 342 -14.45 28.56 8.13
CA TRP A 342 -13.47 28.84 9.17
C TRP A 342 -14.06 29.58 10.38
N LYS A 343 -14.94 30.58 10.15
CA LYS A 343 -15.60 31.33 11.20
C LYS A 343 -16.50 30.43 12.07
N ARG A 344 -17.18 29.45 11.48
CA ARG A 344 -17.98 28.45 12.21
C ARG A 344 -17.09 27.53 13.03
N LEU A 345 -16.08 26.91 12.43
CA LEU A 345 -15.11 26.03 13.10
C LEU A 345 -14.38 26.76 14.25
N ARG A 346 -13.90 27.99 13.99
CA ARG A 346 -13.24 28.81 15.00
C ARG A 346 -14.10 29.03 16.24
N ARG A 347 -15.38 29.32 16.05
CA ARG A 347 -16.32 29.52 17.16
C ARG A 347 -16.70 28.20 17.83
N ARG A 348 -16.95 27.15 17.05
CA ARG A 348 -17.38 25.83 17.53
C ARG A 348 -16.30 25.16 18.39
N PHE A 349 -15.06 25.19 17.95
CA PHE A 349 -13.94 24.48 18.56
C PHE A 349 -12.94 25.40 19.29
N GLY A 350 -13.26 26.67 19.48
CA GLY A 350 -12.41 27.59 20.24
C GLY A 350 -11.07 27.88 19.60
N LEU A 351 -10.97 27.90 18.24
CA LEU A 351 -9.72 28.09 17.49
C LEU A 351 -9.30 29.57 17.36
N GLY A 352 -9.53 30.36 18.40
CA GLY A 352 -9.22 31.80 18.39
C GLY A 352 -7.74 32.13 18.32
N ASP A 353 -6.91 31.21 18.76
CA ASP A 353 -5.45 31.23 18.77
C ASP A 353 -4.81 30.82 17.45
N VAL A 354 -5.57 30.29 16.50
CA VAL A 354 -5.05 29.82 15.19
C VAL A 354 -5.03 30.98 14.19
N ASP A 355 -3.86 31.31 13.68
CA ASP A 355 -3.70 32.26 12.57
C ASP A 355 -3.89 31.57 11.21
N ILE A 356 -5.13 31.47 10.75
CA ILE A 356 -5.47 30.78 9.49
C ILE A 356 -4.89 31.47 8.25
N GLU A 357 -4.78 32.81 8.26
CA GLU A 357 -4.22 33.53 7.11
C GLU A 357 -2.69 33.31 7.04
N GLY A 358 -2.01 33.24 8.21
CA GLY A 358 -0.62 32.84 8.29
C GLY A 358 -0.38 31.42 7.79
N LEU A 359 -1.22 30.45 8.19
CA LEU A 359 -1.15 29.08 7.69
C LEU A 359 -1.38 29.02 6.17
N LEU A 360 -2.33 29.79 5.65
CA LEU A 360 -2.62 29.88 4.22
C LEU A 360 -1.45 30.47 3.43
N SER A 361 -0.77 31.50 3.98
CA SER A 361 0.45 32.05 3.38
C SER A 361 1.57 31.02 3.28
N VAL A 362 1.83 30.29 4.38
CA VAL A 362 2.82 29.20 4.40
C VAL A 362 2.46 28.10 3.38
N THR A 363 1.18 27.81 3.21
CA THR A 363 0.71 26.83 2.21
C THR A 363 1.08 27.24 0.80
N ARG A 364 0.95 28.53 0.47
CA ARG A 364 1.33 29.08 -0.85
C ARG A 364 2.84 29.06 -1.09
N GLU A 365 3.64 29.16 -0.04
CA GLU A 365 5.10 29.21 -0.10
C GLU A 365 5.73 27.80 -0.09
N SER A 366 4.98 26.76 0.27
CA SER A 366 5.52 25.41 0.34
C SER A 366 5.73 24.82 -1.05
N GLY A 367 6.98 24.78 -1.51
CA GLY A 367 7.37 24.25 -2.83
C GLY A 367 7.28 22.71 -2.98
N LEU A 368 6.77 22.00 -1.98
CA LEU A 368 6.72 20.53 -1.95
C LEU A 368 5.38 19.95 -2.45
N THR A 369 4.55 20.75 -3.09
CA THR A 369 3.23 20.33 -3.57
C THR A 369 3.25 20.05 -5.07
N ALA A 370 2.95 18.85 -5.48
CA ALA A 370 2.68 18.56 -6.88
C ALA A 370 1.51 19.42 -7.38
N GLY A 371 1.72 20.24 -8.42
CA GLY A 371 0.72 21.17 -8.93
C GLY A 371 0.81 22.62 -8.39
N GLY A 372 1.82 22.92 -7.54
CA GLY A 372 2.19 24.28 -7.14
C GLY A 372 1.28 24.94 -6.10
N ALA A 373 1.56 26.20 -5.81
CA ALA A 373 0.94 26.98 -4.75
C ALA A 373 -0.59 27.11 -4.87
N GLN A 374 -1.13 27.24 -6.07
CA GLN A 374 -2.58 27.36 -6.28
C GLN A 374 -3.33 26.09 -5.91
N ARG A 375 -2.77 24.91 -6.24
CA ARG A 375 -3.34 23.62 -5.85
C ARG A 375 -3.27 23.46 -4.35
N ALA A 376 -2.13 23.72 -3.73
CA ALA A 376 -1.96 23.64 -2.27
C ALA A 376 -2.97 24.51 -1.52
N GLU A 377 -3.14 25.76 -1.95
CA GLU A 377 -4.13 26.67 -1.35
C GLU A 377 -5.57 26.13 -1.49
N ARG A 378 -5.94 25.66 -2.68
CA ARG A 378 -7.26 25.09 -2.95
C ARG A 378 -7.54 23.87 -2.06
N GLU A 379 -6.59 22.94 -1.97
CA GLU A 379 -6.74 21.74 -1.16
C GLU A 379 -6.83 22.05 0.34
N PHE A 380 -6.03 23.01 0.83
CA PHE A 380 -6.13 23.46 2.22
C PHE A 380 -7.50 24.09 2.52
N LYS A 381 -8.00 24.95 1.65
CA LYS A 381 -9.35 25.54 1.77
C LYS A 381 -10.45 24.49 1.72
N SER A 382 -10.32 23.53 0.82
CA SER A 382 -11.24 22.40 0.69
C SER A 382 -11.26 21.54 1.94
N PHE A 383 -10.09 21.29 2.54
CA PHE A 383 -9.99 20.56 3.81
C PHE A 383 -10.75 21.26 4.95
N VAL A 384 -10.58 22.58 5.09
CA VAL A 384 -11.30 23.38 6.09
C VAL A 384 -12.83 23.33 5.85
N GLY A 385 -13.25 23.42 4.59
CA GLY A 385 -14.66 23.29 4.22
C GLY A 385 -15.24 21.91 4.55
N SER A 386 -14.46 20.86 4.35
CA SER A 386 -14.89 19.50 4.67
C SER A 386 -14.98 19.25 6.17
N LEU A 387 -14.07 19.81 6.98
CA LEU A 387 -14.21 19.76 8.44
C LEU A 387 -15.51 20.42 8.92
N ASP A 388 -15.85 21.62 8.41
CA ASP A 388 -17.11 22.28 8.72
C ASP A 388 -18.33 21.48 8.27
N PHE A 389 -18.24 20.87 7.09
CA PHE A 389 -19.29 19.99 6.58
C PHE A 389 -19.50 18.78 7.50
N TYR A 390 -18.45 18.04 7.83
CA TYR A 390 -18.60 16.83 8.66
C TYR A 390 -19.09 17.14 10.08
N ASP A 391 -18.63 18.23 10.74
CA ASP A 391 -19.16 18.63 12.04
C ASP A 391 -20.70 18.83 11.98
N ARG A 392 -21.18 19.55 10.96
CA ARG A 392 -22.61 19.82 10.76
C ARG A 392 -23.37 18.58 10.30
N PHE A 393 -22.79 17.81 9.39
CA PHE A 393 -23.39 16.59 8.85
C PHE A 393 -23.64 15.55 9.96
N PHE A 394 -22.65 15.26 10.77
CA PHE A 394 -22.79 14.29 11.86
C PHE A 394 -23.79 14.76 12.91
N ALA A 395 -23.77 16.04 13.28
CA ALA A 395 -24.75 16.62 14.20
C ALA A 395 -26.17 16.55 13.67
N GLN A 396 -26.37 16.65 12.34
CA GLN A 396 -27.70 16.59 11.71
C GLN A 396 -28.21 15.16 11.51
N THR A 397 -27.32 14.23 11.18
CA THR A 397 -27.71 12.89 10.68
C THR A 397 -27.60 11.79 11.73
N GLY A 398 -26.80 11.96 12.79
CA GLY A 398 -26.56 10.93 13.80
C GLY A 398 -25.82 9.70 13.26
N VAL A 399 -25.03 9.84 12.22
CA VAL A 399 -24.24 8.72 11.63
C VAL A 399 -23.21 8.19 12.62
N LEU A 400 -22.54 9.07 13.38
CA LEU A 400 -21.53 8.66 14.37
C LEU A 400 -22.14 7.79 15.48
N GLU A 401 -23.32 8.10 15.93
CA GLU A 401 -24.05 7.31 16.93
C GLU A 401 -24.35 5.91 16.38
N ARG A 402 -24.80 5.81 15.12
CA ARG A 402 -25.05 4.51 14.49
C ARG A 402 -23.78 3.69 14.24
N MET A 403 -22.67 4.36 13.92
CA MET A 403 -21.35 3.69 13.88
C MET A 403 -20.98 3.15 15.26
N ALA A 404 -21.12 3.97 16.31
CA ALA A 404 -20.83 3.57 17.68
C ALA A 404 -21.70 2.42 18.17
N ASP A 405 -23.00 2.41 17.86
CA ASP A 405 -23.94 1.33 18.18
C ASP A 405 -23.52 -0.02 17.56
N LYS A 406 -22.81 0.02 16.42
CA LYS A 406 -22.22 -1.17 15.77
C LYS A 406 -20.79 -1.47 16.22
N GLY A 407 -20.20 -0.66 17.08
CA GLY A 407 -18.79 -0.77 17.48
C GLY A 407 -17.80 -0.33 16.40
N ILE A 408 -18.26 0.39 15.38
CA ILE A 408 -17.43 0.87 14.28
C ILE A 408 -16.82 2.23 14.64
N ARG A 409 -15.50 2.32 14.57
CA ARG A 409 -14.74 3.54 14.85
C ARG A 409 -14.67 4.44 13.62
N PRO A 410 -14.86 5.77 13.76
CA PRO A 410 -14.59 6.70 12.65
C PRO A 410 -13.09 6.84 12.39
N THR A 411 -12.73 6.95 11.11
CA THR A 411 -11.35 7.21 10.67
C THR A 411 -11.33 8.36 9.67
N MET A 412 -10.37 9.28 9.81
CA MET A 412 -10.17 10.36 8.83
C MET A 412 -8.72 10.47 8.42
N GLY A 413 -8.49 10.69 7.12
CA GLY A 413 -7.16 10.93 6.54
C GLY A 413 -6.92 12.40 6.21
N LEU A 414 -5.69 12.87 6.42
CA LEU A 414 -5.19 14.15 5.95
C LEU A 414 -4.05 13.94 4.98
N ASN A 415 -4.22 14.41 3.75
CA ASN A 415 -3.15 14.38 2.76
C ASN A 415 -2.10 15.48 3.07
N MET A 416 -0.86 15.04 3.31
CA MET A 416 0.27 15.92 3.66
C MET A 416 0.87 16.67 2.47
N ASN A 417 0.49 16.32 1.25
CA ASN A 417 1.00 17.03 0.07
C ASN A 417 0.66 18.52 0.08
N SER A 418 -0.52 18.86 0.59
CA SER A 418 -1.06 20.21 0.46
C SER A 418 -1.73 20.76 1.70
N SER A 419 -2.09 19.93 2.66
CA SER A 419 -2.90 20.34 3.83
C SER A 419 -2.22 20.13 5.17
N HIS A 420 -0.91 19.84 5.19
CA HIS A 420 -0.14 19.55 6.41
C HIS A 420 -0.18 20.71 7.44
N GLN A 421 -0.41 21.95 7.02
CA GLN A 421 -0.59 23.09 7.93
C GLN A 421 -1.82 22.93 8.83
N ALA A 422 -2.81 22.14 8.43
CA ALA A 422 -4.01 21.86 9.22
C ALA A 422 -3.71 21.06 10.51
N LEU A 423 -2.56 20.38 10.60
CA LEU A 423 -2.11 19.70 11.82
C LEU A 423 -2.03 20.64 13.03
N ALA A 424 -1.87 21.95 12.82
CA ALA A 424 -1.89 22.93 13.89
C ALA A 424 -3.24 23.03 14.63
N PHE A 425 -4.35 22.54 14.06
CA PHE A 425 -5.68 22.69 14.67
C PHE A 425 -6.63 21.51 14.46
N VAL A 426 -6.36 20.60 13.53
CA VAL A 426 -7.31 19.53 13.13
C VAL A 426 -7.70 18.64 14.31
N HIS A 427 -6.78 18.36 15.22
CA HIS A 427 -7.03 17.55 16.42
C HIS A 427 -8.15 18.11 17.32
N ARG A 428 -8.40 19.42 17.26
CA ARG A 428 -9.47 20.09 18.03
C ARG A 428 -10.84 20.02 17.33
N ALA A 429 -10.87 19.69 16.04
CA ALA A 429 -12.06 19.74 15.18
C ALA A 429 -12.55 18.36 14.72
N LEU A 430 -11.94 17.30 15.16
CA LEU A 430 -12.36 15.93 14.84
C LEU A 430 -13.34 15.39 15.89
N PRO A 431 -14.24 14.48 15.51
CA PRO A 431 -15.05 13.72 16.45
C PRO A 431 -14.16 12.97 17.47
N GLU A 432 -14.64 12.83 18.69
CA GLU A 432 -13.98 12.01 19.69
C GLU A 432 -13.80 10.56 19.21
N ASN A 433 -12.73 9.91 19.66
CA ASN A 433 -12.37 8.53 19.29
C ASN A 433 -12.07 8.32 17.78
N THR A 434 -11.84 9.39 17.02
CA THR A 434 -11.44 9.26 15.61
C THR A 434 -10.00 8.76 15.49
N ARG A 435 -9.76 7.71 14.68
CA ARG A 435 -8.41 7.40 14.21
C ARG A 435 -8.02 8.43 13.15
N PHE A 436 -6.93 9.09 13.35
CA PHE A 436 -6.46 10.13 12.44
C PHE A 436 -5.24 9.65 11.66
N GLN A 437 -5.34 9.61 10.33
CA GLN A 437 -4.27 9.16 9.45
C GLN A 437 -3.62 10.34 8.75
N VAL A 438 -2.34 10.55 9.02
CA VAL A 438 -1.53 11.55 8.30
C VAL A 438 -0.88 10.86 7.10
N CYS A 439 -1.34 11.21 5.90
CA CYS A 439 -1.06 10.51 4.66
C CYS A 439 -0.09 11.27 3.75
N ASP A 440 0.97 10.61 3.33
CA ASP A 440 1.72 10.91 2.10
C ASP A 440 2.19 9.58 1.51
N TYR A 441 2.07 9.41 0.20
CA TYR A 441 2.50 8.17 -0.47
C TYR A 441 4.02 7.96 -0.41
N ALA A 442 4.82 9.01 -0.16
CA ALA A 442 6.26 8.91 -0.02
C ALA A 442 6.71 9.16 1.42
N ALA A 443 7.35 8.17 2.06
CA ALA A 443 7.94 8.30 3.39
C ALA A 443 8.98 9.41 3.43
N SER A 444 9.78 9.57 2.39
CA SER A 444 10.78 10.64 2.22
C SER A 444 10.15 12.04 2.31
N ARG A 445 8.98 12.24 1.73
CA ARG A 445 8.25 13.51 1.81
C ARG A 445 7.67 13.78 3.20
N LEU A 446 7.22 12.73 3.91
CA LEU A 446 6.79 12.86 5.31
C LEU A 446 7.96 13.25 6.22
N VAL A 447 9.14 12.66 6.03
CA VAL A 447 10.36 13.04 6.76
C VAL A 447 10.69 14.52 6.57
N CYS A 448 10.54 15.08 5.38
CA CYS A 448 10.73 16.51 5.13
C CYS A 448 9.71 17.40 5.89
N LYS A 449 8.60 16.84 6.37
CA LYS A 449 7.50 17.54 7.02
C LYS A 449 7.36 17.24 8.52
N LEU A 450 8.33 16.57 9.15
CA LEU A 450 8.29 16.16 10.58
C LEU A 450 7.92 17.31 11.52
N ARG A 451 8.43 18.54 11.29
CA ARG A 451 8.09 19.74 12.06
C ARG A 451 6.58 20.04 12.12
N TRP A 452 5.80 19.54 11.16
CA TRP A 452 4.35 19.72 11.15
C TRP A 452 3.66 18.65 11.98
N LEU A 453 4.19 17.42 12.01
CA LEU A 453 3.69 16.36 12.89
C LEU A 453 3.78 16.79 14.36
N GLU A 454 4.85 17.51 14.74
CA GLU A 454 5.05 18.06 16.08
C GLU A 454 4.03 19.14 16.48
N LYS A 455 3.28 19.69 15.53
CA LYS A 455 2.23 20.70 15.81
C LYS A 455 0.91 20.07 16.27
N MET A 456 0.73 18.79 16.08
CA MET A 456 -0.50 18.10 16.44
C MET A 456 -0.41 17.58 17.88
N ASP A 457 -1.41 17.91 18.69
CA ASP A 457 -1.59 17.28 20.00
C ASP A 457 -2.34 15.94 19.77
N PRO A 458 -1.73 14.79 20.12
CA PRO A 458 -2.36 13.48 19.96
C PRO A 458 -3.43 13.18 21.02
N THR A 459 -3.61 14.03 22.03
CA THR A 459 -4.52 13.80 23.16
C THR A 459 -5.97 13.62 22.67
N GLY A 460 -6.58 12.49 23.00
CA GLY A 460 -7.96 12.16 22.58
C GLY A 460 -8.11 11.64 21.17
N LEU A 461 -7.02 11.54 20.42
CA LEU A 461 -6.95 10.91 19.10
C LEU A 461 -6.03 9.68 19.15
N ASP A 462 -6.09 8.90 18.08
CA ASP A 462 -5.15 7.80 17.83
C ASP A 462 -4.49 8.06 16.46
N PRO A 463 -3.49 8.96 16.43
CA PRO A 463 -2.86 9.33 15.18
C PRO A 463 -1.89 8.25 14.71
N ILE A 464 -1.93 7.97 13.41
CA ILE A 464 -0.98 7.11 12.72
C ILE A 464 -0.49 7.77 11.43
N VAL A 465 0.71 7.40 10.99
CA VAL A 465 1.16 7.78 9.65
C VAL A 465 0.69 6.77 8.63
N MET A 466 0.31 7.26 7.44
CA MET A 466 -0.03 6.42 6.29
C MET A 466 0.92 6.75 5.14
N THR A 467 1.61 5.73 4.63
CA THR A 467 2.55 5.87 3.52
C THR A 467 2.61 4.60 2.69
N THR A 468 3.34 4.59 1.59
CA THR A 468 3.62 3.35 0.85
C THR A 468 4.94 2.72 1.32
N VAL A 469 5.05 1.41 1.13
CA VAL A 469 6.30 0.68 1.40
C VAL A 469 7.37 1.04 0.37
N GLN A 470 6.95 1.39 -0.85
CA GLN A 470 7.79 1.57 -2.04
C GLN A 470 7.88 3.03 -2.50
N ASP A 471 7.48 4.00 -1.69
CA ASP A 471 7.26 5.37 -2.17
C ASP A 471 6.27 5.44 -3.35
N ASP A 472 6.31 6.51 -4.16
CA ASP A 472 5.17 6.93 -4.98
C ASP A 472 5.42 6.87 -6.50
N ASN A 473 5.81 5.70 -7.01
CA ASN A 473 5.83 5.44 -8.46
C ASN A 473 4.93 4.28 -8.88
N MET A 474 3.85 4.05 -8.15
CA MET A 474 2.81 3.06 -8.46
C MET A 474 3.37 1.65 -8.71
N GLY A 475 4.56 1.32 -8.18
CA GLY A 475 5.23 0.03 -8.37
C GLY A 475 5.85 -0.21 -9.76
N TRP A 476 5.84 0.79 -10.65
CA TRP A 476 6.51 0.69 -11.94
C TRP A 476 8.01 0.52 -11.79
N LEU A 477 8.61 1.33 -10.93
CA LEU A 477 10.03 1.29 -10.63
C LEU A 477 10.26 0.64 -9.27
N PRO A 478 11.26 -0.22 -9.10
CA PRO A 478 11.64 -0.73 -7.78
C PRO A 478 12.15 0.41 -6.91
N GLN A 479 11.49 0.63 -5.79
CA GLN A 479 11.83 1.66 -4.84
C GLN A 479 11.94 1.08 -3.43
N VAL A 480 12.90 1.60 -2.68
CA VAL A 480 13.14 1.26 -1.28
C VAL A 480 13.18 2.55 -0.48
N SER A 481 12.38 2.65 0.57
CA SER A 481 12.31 3.85 1.43
C SER A 481 12.42 3.48 2.92
N THR A 482 13.20 2.45 3.23
CA THR A 482 13.27 1.86 4.57
C THR A 482 13.99 2.76 5.57
N GLU A 483 15.01 3.50 5.16
CA GLU A 483 15.68 4.49 6.01
C GLU A 483 14.73 5.66 6.34
N ASN A 484 13.95 6.12 5.37
CA ASN A 484 12.94 7.14 5.61
C ASN A 484 11.81 6.63 6.52
N LEU A 485 11.37 5.37 6.35
CA LEU A 485 10.43 4.72 7.25
C LEU A 485 11.00 4.62 8.66
N HIS A 486 12.28 4.26 8.81
CA HIS A 486 12.96 4.21 10.11
C HIS A 486 12.92 5.59 10.80
N ILE A 487 13.36 6.64 10.11
CA ILE A 487 13.35 8.02 10.64
C ILE A 487 11.92 8.43 11.05
N LEU A 488 10.94 8.14 10.20
CA LEU A 488 9.54 8.48 10.43
C LEU A 488 8.98 7.76 11.66
N LEU A 489 9.15 6.44 11.77
CA LEU A 489 8.65 5.65 12.91
C LEU A 489 9.32 6.05 14.22
N GLN A 490 10.62 6.34 14.22
CA GLN A 490 11.33 6.88 15.40
C GLN A 490 10.79 8.25 15.81
N ALA A 491 10.49 9.11 14.84
CA ALA A 491 9.95 10.45 15.11
C ALA A 491 8.53 10.36 15.67
N THR A 492 7.64 9.60 15.05
CA THR A 492 6.24 9.46 15.48
C THR A 492 6.12 8.75 16.81
N HIS A 493 6.96 7.75 17.10
CA HIS A 493 7.00 7.10 18.41
C HIS A 493 7.35 8.11 19.54
N ARG A 494 8.33 9.00 19.29
CA ARG A 494 8.64 10.08 20.27
C ARG A 494 7.49 11.07 20.49
N LEU A 495 6.58 11.20 19.52
CA LEU A 495 5.38 12.02 19.62
C LEU A 495 4.20 11.28 20.29
N GLY A 496 4.39 10.01 20.67
CA GLY A 496 3.33 9.17 21.24
C GLY A 496 2.35 8.62 20.18
N TRP A 497 2.76 8.56 18.92
CA TRP A 497 1.98 7.93 17.85
C TRP A 497 2.47 6.49 17.69
N ASP A 498 1.67 5.54 18.10
CA ASP A 498 2.08 4.14 18.21
C ASP A 498 1.56 3.28 17.05
N GLY A 499 1.58 3.82 15.83
CA GLY A 499 1.09 3.05 14.70
C GLY A 499 1.37 3.63 13.32
N PHE A 500 1.21 2.76 12.34
CA PHE A 500 1.32 3.10 10.92
C PHE A 500 0.29 2.35 10.07
N SER A 501 -0.03 2.91 8.92
CA SER A 501 -0.80 2.29 7.85
C SER A 501 0.02 2.28 6.57
N LEU A 502 0.23 1.12 5.98
CA LEU A 502 1.04 0.97 4.78
C LEU A 502 0.17 0.68 3.58
N GLN A 503 0.56 1.24 2.47
CA GLN A 503 0.13 0.84 1.14
C GLN A 503 1.29 0.15 0.42
N HIS A 504 0.97 -0.61 -0.59
CA HIS A 504 1.93 -1.18 -1.53
C HIS A 504 1.40 -1.01 -2.95
N TRP A 505 2.29 -1.13 -3.91
CA TRP A 505 1.94 -1.17 -5.33
C TRP A 505 2.19 -2.60 -5.85
N ALA A 506 3.36 -2.87 -6.42
CA ALA A 506 3.79 -4.23 -6.69
C ALA A 506 4.24 -4.94 -5.39
N ILE A 507 4.17 -6.25 -5.35
CA ILE A 507 4.45 -7.02 -4.13
C ILE A 507 5.79 -7.74 -4.18
N GLY A 508 6.27 -8.12 -5.37
CA GLY A 508 7.45 -8.96 -5.53
C GLY A 508 8.76 -8.38 -4.98
N ASP A 509 8.84 -7.08 -4.70
CA ASP A 509 10.05 -6.39 -4.27
C ASP A 509 9.97 -5.77 -2.85
N ILE A 510 8.88 -6.02 -2.09
CA ILE A 510 8.68 -5.40 -0.77
C ILE A 510 9.20 -6.20 0.43
N ASP A 511 9.67 -7.43 0.24
CA ASP A 511 10.10 -8.28 1.36
C ASP A 511 11.15 -7.64 2.29
N PRO A 512 12.22 -6.96 1.79
CA PRO A 512 13.21 -6.37 2.69
C PRO A 512 12.63 -5.25 3.59
N PRO A 513 11.89 -4.25 3.09
CA PRO A 513 11.25 -3.27 3.95
C PRO A 513 10.17 -3.87 4.87
N MET A 514 9.45 -4.92 4.44
CA MET A 514 8.47 -5.60 5.29
C MET A 514 9.14 -6.35 6.44
N ALA A 515 10.28 -7.01 6.21
CA ALA A 515 11.08 -7.61 7.27
C ALA A 515 11.54 -6.57 8.30
N TYR A 516 11.99 -5.38 7.84
CA TYR A 516 12.34 -4.28 8.72
C TYR A 516 11.13 -3.83 9.56
N LEU A 517 10.00 -3.55 8.95
CA LEU A 517 8.79 -3.06 9.62
C LEU A 517 8.25 -4.07 10.63
N ALA A 518 8.26 -5.36 10.30
CA ALA A 518 7.91 -6.43 11.22
C ALA A 518 8.80 -6.42 12.46
N ARG A 519 10.11 -6.28 12.30
CA ARG A 519 11.08 -6.25 13.43
C ARG A 519 10.97 -4.94 14.24
N ALA A 520 10.98 -3.80 13.57
CA ALA A 520 10.93 -2.48 14.19
C ALA A 520 9.64 -2.24 15.00
N SER A 521 8.58 -2.94 14.68
CA SER A 521 7.31 -2.88 15.43
C SER A 521 7.42 -3.46 16.85
N TRP A 522 8.46 -4.23 17.15
CA TRP A 522 8.68 -4.90 18.45
C TRP A 522 10.01 -4.53 19.10
N ASP A 523 10.92 -3.94 18.35
CA ASP A 523 12.25 -3.55 18.82
C ASP A 523 12.57 -2.12 18.36
N ALA A 524 12.51 -1.16 19.30
CA ALA A 524 12.83 0.23 19.03
C ALA A 524 14.31 0.45 18.62
N GLY A 525 15.17 -0.51 18.91
CA GLY A 525 16.59 -0.49 18.50
C GLY A 525 16.88 -1.10 17.15
N ALA A 526 15.87 -1.67 16.47
CA ALA A 526 16.04 -2.26 15.15
C ALA A 526 16.44 -1.19 14.12
N THR A 527 17.50 -1.48 13.36
CA THR A 527 17.95 -0.62 12.25
C THR A 527 17.78 -1.34 10.93
N PRO A 528 17.52 -0.62 9.82
CA PRO A 528 17.41 -1.24 8.49
C PRO A 528 18.61 -2.14 8.16
N GLY A 529 19.83 -1.64 8.34
CA GLY A 529 21.03 -2.41 8.02
C GLY A 529 21.20 -3.70 8.83
N ALA A 530 20.81 -3.71 10.13
CA ALA A 530 20.89 -4.93 10.94
C ALA A 530 19.85 -5.97 10.49
N VAL A 531 18.62 -5.50 10.18
CA VAL A 531 17.56 -6.39 9.70
C VAL A 531 17.88 -6.94 8.31
N TYR A 532 18.44 -6.13 7.41
CA TYR A 532 18.83 -6.56 6.08
C TYR A 532 19.93 -7.64 6.12
N ARG A 533 20.94 -7.50 7.00
CA ARG A 533 21.95 -8.55 7.15
C ARG A 533 21.35 -9.88 7.58
N ASP A 534 20.46 -9.85 8.57
CA ASP A 534 19.75 -11.06 9.02
C ASP A 534 18.88 -11.64 7.90
N HIS A 535 18.09 -10.81 7.26
CA HIS A 535 17.18 -11.20 6.18
C HIS A 535 17.92 -11.81 5.00
N PHE A 536 18.94 -11.10 4.48
CA PHE A 536 19.69 -11.58 3.32
C PHE A 536 20.56 -12.80 3.63
N GLY A 537 21.12 -12.88 4.84
CA GLY A 537 21.86 -14.06 5.27
C GLY A 537 21.02 -15.34 5.22
N HIS A 538 19.75 -15.25 5.64
CA HIS A 538 18.83 -16.38 5.62
C HIS A 538 18.24 -16.70 4.24
N LEU A 539 18.06 -15.68 3.39
CA LEU A 539 17.45 -15.86 2.06
C LEU A 539 18.46 -16.15 0.97
N TYR A 540 19.65 -15.57 1.04
CA TYR A 540 20.61 -15.63 -0.05
C TYR A 540 21.97 -16.22 0.36
N GLY A 541 22.24 -16.34 1.68
CA GLY A 541 23.50 -16.80 2.24
C GLY A 541 24.49 -15.67 2.52
N GLU A 542 25.47 -15.94 3.38
CA GLU A 542 26.41 -14.95 3.94
C GLU A 542 27.17 -14.13 2.89
N ARG A 543 27.52 -14.75 1.75
CA ARG A 543 28.26 -14.08 0.67
C ARG A 543 27.47 -12.97 -0.02
N ALA A 544 26.16 -13.09 -0.06
CA ALA A 544 25.28 -12.11 -0.69
C ALA A 544 24.95 -10.92 0.22
N VAL A 545 25.22 -11.01 1.52
CA VAL A 545 24.75 -10.02 2.51
C VAL A 545 25.25 -8.61 2.21
N GLU A 546 26.56 -8.38 2.14
CA GLU A 546 27.09 -7.03 1.92
C GLU A 546 26.78 -6.47 0.52
N PRO A 547 26.88 -7.24 -0.58
CA PRO A 547 26.41 -6.78 -1.88
C PRO A 547 24.94 -6.36 -1.89
N LEU A 548 24.03 -7.17 -1.32
CA LEU A 548 22.60 -6.84 -1.28
C LEU A 548 22.30 -5.67 -0.34
N CYS A 549 23.01 -5.52 0.77
CA CYS A 549 22.91 -4.32 1.60
C CYS A 549 23.35 -3.06 0.82
N GLN A 550 24.35 -3.17 -0.05
CA GLN A 550 24.77 -2.06 -0.91
C GLN A 550 23.71 -1.76 -1.99
N VAL A 551 23.11 -2.79 -2.60
CA VAL A 551 21.96 -2.65 -3.51
C VAL A 551 20.84 -1.84 -2.86
N MET A 552 20.46 -2.18 -1.62
CA MET A 552 19.41 -1.44 -0.91
C MET A 552 19.77 0.04 -0.71
N ARG A 553 21.03 0.35 -0.40
CA ARG A 553 21.48 1.75 -0.26
C ARG A 553 21.35 2.54 -1.57
N VAL A 554 21.79 1.97 -2.68
CA VAL A 554 21.66 2.63 -3.99
C VAL A 554 20.18 2.84 -4.36
N LEU A 555 19.32 1.84 -4.10
CA LEU A 555 17.90 1.97 -4.35
C LEU A 555 17.22 3.01 -3.43
N GLU A 556 17.65 3.15 -2.18
CA GLU A 556 17.17 4.18 -1.25
C GLU A 556 17.52 5.59 -1.76
N ASP A 557 18.76 5.80 -2.25
CA ASP A 557 19.18 7.06 -2.84
C ASP A 557 18.39 7.37 -4.12
N ALA A 558 18.22 6.40 -5.01
CA ALA A 558 17.41 6.52 -6.22
C ALA A 558 15.96 6.88 -5.89
N THR A 559 15.36 6.21 -4.89
CA THR A 559 14.00 6.47 -4.41
C THR A 559 13.84 7.91 -3.92
N THR A 560 14.81 8.41 -3.15
CA THR A 560 14.78 9.78 -2.64
C THR A 560 14.83 10.81 -3.79
N ILE A 561 15.65 10.57 -4.82
CA ILE A 561 15.72 11.44 -6.01
C ILE A 561 14.40 11.42 -6.78
N LEU A 562 13.80 10.24 -6.96
CA LEU A 562 12.50 10.11 -7.63
C LEU A 562 11.40 10.86 -6.87
N SER A 563 11.36 10.74 -5.55
CA SER A 563 10.25 11.24 -4.73
C SER A 563 10.30 12.73 -4.44
N ILE A 564 11.48 13.35 -4.35
CA ILE A 564 11.65 14.76 -3.95
C ILE A 564 12.00 15.64 -5.15
N PRO A 565 13.15 15.53 -5.84
CA PRO A 565 13.50 16.41 -6.94
C PRO A 565 12.66 16.20 -8.20
N LEU A 566 12.35 14.94 -8.53
CA LEU A 566 11.59 14.61 -9.74
C LEU A 566 10.08 14.60 -9.50
N GLY A 567 9.65 14.43 -8.26
CA GLY A 567 8.24 14.28 -7.90
C GLY A 567 7.68 12.96 -8.40
N TYR A 568 6.61 13.02 -9.19
CA TYR A 568 6.05 11.81 -9.79
C TYR A 568 6.76 11.51 -11.11
N PHE A 569 7.66 10.54 -11.11
CA PHE A 569 8.26 10.00 -12.31
C PHE A 569 7.89 8.54 -12.46
N PHE A 570 6.94 8.24 -13.30
CA PHE A 570 6.62 6.88 -13.70
C PHE A 570 6.23 6.86 -15.19
N PRO A 571 6.59 5.82 -15.91
CA PRO A 571 6.38 5.74 -17.35
C PRO A 571 4.92 5.42 -17.68
N VAL A 572 4.04 6.39 -17.48
CA VAL A 572 2.64 6.33 -17.92
C VAL A 572 2.39 7.33 -19.05
N LEU A 573 1.37 7.08 -19.84
CA LEU A 573 1.07 7.88 -21.04
C LEU A 573 1.06 9.40 -20.78
N GLY A 574 0.52 9.84 -19.63
CA GLY A 574 0.49 11.26 -19.27
C GLY A 574 1.86 11.90 -19.05
N VAL A 575 2.84 11.15 -18.55
CA VAL A 575 4.24 11.58 -18.41
C VAL A 575 4.93 11.53 -19.76
N MET A 576 4.84 10.42 -20.49
CA MET A 576 5.49 10.18 -21.75
C MET A 576 5.02 11.18 -22.82
N SER A 577 3.73 11.44 -22.90
CA SER A 577 3.18 12.42 -23.82
C SER A 577 3.66 13.85 -23.55
N ARG A 578 3.91 14.21 -22.28
CA ARG A 578 4.50 15.51 -21.94
C ARG A 578 5.93 15.63 -22.45
N HIS A 579 6.75 14.59 -22.34
CA HIS A 579 8.11 14.61 -22.88
C HIS A 579 8.13 14.82 -24.38
N VAL A 580 7.22 14.20 -25.13
CA VAL A 580 7.08 14.41 -26.58
C VAL A 580 6.62 15.84 -26.88
N ARG A 581 5.52 16.30 -26.26
CA ARG A 581 4.91 17.63 -26.56
C ARG A 581 5.76 18.80 -26.11
N ALA A 582 6.50 18.66 -25.00
CA ALA A 582 7.39 19.69 -24.49
C ALA A 582 8.79 19.63 -25.10
N GLU A 583 9.04 18.71 -26.04
CA GLU A 583 10.36 18.53 -26.69
C GLU A 583 11.48 18.36 -25.62
N THR A 584 11.21 17.56 -24.58
CA THR A 584 12.07 17.50 -23.40
C THR A 584 12.56 16.07 -23.16
N PRO A 585 13.83 15.76 -23.44
CA PRO A 585 14.44 14.50 -22.99
C PRO A 585 14.56 14.47 -21.47
N LEU A 586 15.02 13.33 -20.91
CA LEU A 586 15.24 13.22 -19.48
C LEU A 586 16.27 14.24 -19.00
N ASN A 587 16.00 14.83 -17.85
CA ASN A 587 16.96 15.71 -17.19
C ASN A 587 18.08 14.91 -16.49
N ASP A 588 19.13 15.62 -16.05
CA ASP A 588 20.30 15.00 -15.42
C ASP A 588 19.96 14.15 -14.20
N ALA A 589 18.96 14.54 -13.39
CA ALA A 589 18.53 13.79 -12.22
C ALA A 589 17.87 12.45 -12.62
N ALA A 590 17.01 12.45 -13.64
CA ALA A 590 16.40 11.23 -14.15
C ALA A 590 17.43 10.30 -14.81
N LEU A 591 18.36 10.85 -15.61
CA LEU A 591 19.47 10.10 -16.20
C LEU A 591 20.37 9.47 -15.12
N HIS A 592 20.60 10.21 -14.02
CA HIS A 592 21.36 9.70 -12.89
C HIS A 592 20.65 8.50 -12.22
N VAL A 593 19.33 8.57 -12.01
CA VAL A 593 18.56 7.44 -11.50
C VAL A 593 18.63 6.23 -12.43
N GLY A 594 18.54 6.44 -13.75
CA GLY A 594 18.73 5.36 -14.73
C GLY A 594 20.09 4.68 -14.59
N ALA A 595 21.17 5.46 -14.42
CA ALA A 595 22.52 4.93 -14.18
C ALA A 595 22.64 4.17 -12.84
N MET A 596 21.89 4.58 -11.80
CA MET A 596 21.82 3.85 -10.52
C MET A 596 21.16 2.47 -10.69
N TYR A 597 20.11 2.35 -11.49
CA TYR A 597 19.51 1.05 -11.80
C TYR A 597 20.47 0.14 -12.59
N GLU A 598 21.29 0.69 -13.51
CA GLU A 598 22.34 -0.07 -14.18
C GLU A 598 23.43 -0.54 -13.20
N GLU A 599 23.80 0.30 -12.24
CA GLU A 599 24.73 -0.06 -11.17
C GLU A 599 24.19 -1.21 -10.32
N VAL A 600 22.91 -1.11 -9.87
CA VAL A 600 22.26 -2.17 -9.10
C VAL A 600 22.19 -3.47 -9.89
N ARG A 601 21.84 -3.42 -11.18
CA ARG A 601 21.82 -4.62 -12.03
C ARG A 601 23.17 -5.30 -12.07
N ARG A 602 24.28 -4.54 -12.26
CA ARG A 602 25.64 -5.11 -12.23
C ARG A 602 26.00 -5.72 -10.87
N MET A 603 25.63 -5.07 -9.76
CA MET A 603 25.83 -5.63 -8.42
C MET A 603 25.10 -6.95 -8.23
N LEU A 604 23.86 -7.06 -8.71
CA LEU A 604 23.09 -8.31 -8.65
C LEU A 604 23.71 -9.42 -9.50
N GLU A 605 24.25 -9.09 -10.67
CA GLU A 605 25.01 -10.03 -11.51
C GLU A 605 26.31 -10.50 -10.83
N GLU A 606 27.01 -9.61 -10.12
CA GLU A 606 28.23 -9.94 -9.37
C GLU A 606 27.97 -10.84 -8.15
N VAL A 607 26.78 -10.79 -7.54
CA VAL A 607 26.37 -11.77 -6.51
C VAL A 607 26.45 -13.18 -7.08
N GLY A 608 26.04 -13.35 -8.35
CA GLY A 608 26.16 -14.62 -9.08
C GLY A 608 25.38 -15.76 -8.44
N GLU A 609 25.52 -16.95 -9.02
CA GLU A 609 24.90 -18.16 -8.47
C GLU A 609 25.84 -18.94 -7.52
N ASP A 610 27.13 -18.67 -7.57
CA ASP A 610 28.15 -19.38 -6.79
C ASP A 610 28.15 -18.95 -5.31
N GLY A 611 27.67 -19.84 -4.45
CA GLY A 611 27.71 -19.66 -2.99
C GLY A 611 26.50 -18.93 -2.41
N VAL A 612 25.44 -18.78 -3.19
CA VAL A 612 24.11 -18.43 -2.71
C VAL A 612 23.30 -19.69 -2.40
N LEU A 613 22.23 -19.53 -1.60
CA LEU A 613 21.33 -20.63 -1.26
C LEU A 613 20.58 -21.14 -2.49
N SER A 614 20.24 -22.41 -2.51
CA SER A 614 19.63 -23.07 -3.67
C SER A 614 18.31 -22.43 -4.16
N HIS A 615 17.56 -21.80 -3.25
CA HIS A 615 16.29 -21.13 -3.52
C HIS A 615 16.44 -19.63 -3.86
N ALA A 616 17.67 -19.09 -3.83
CA ALA A 616 17.91 -17.65 -4.02
C ALA A 616 17.91 -17.21 -5.49
N GLY A 617 18.22 -18.12 -6.43
CA GLY A 617 18.42 -17.78 -7.84
C GLY A 617 17.21 -17.12 -8.50
N SER A 618 16.00 -17.64 -8.28
CA SER A 618 14.77 -17.05 -8.84
C SER A 618 14.48 -15.64 -8.31
N ARG A 619 14.79 -15.37 -7.03
CA ARG A 619 14.62 -14.05 -6.41
C ARG A 619 15.61 -13.04 -6.95
N LEU A 620 16.88 -13.44 -7.12
CA LEU A 620 17.89 -12.59 -7.75
C LEU A 620 17.55 -12.29 -9.23
N ALA A 621 17.07 -13.28 -9.96
CA ALA A 621 16.60 -13.09 -11.33
C ALA A 621 15.41 -12.11 -11.41
N TYR A 622 14.47 -12.19 -10.47
CA TYR A 622 13.36 -11.23 -10.37
C TYR A 622 13.86 -9.80 -10.15
N TRP A 623 14.75 -9.58 -9.16
CA TRP A 623 15.34 -8.26 -8.92
C TRP A 623 16.11 -7.73 -10.13
N SER A 624 16.90 -8.58 -10.79
CA SER A 624 17.63 -8.20 -12.01
C SER A 624 16.68 -7.83 -13.15
N SER A 625 15.57 -8.55 -13.32
CA SER A 625 14.56 -8.22 -14.33
C SER A 625 13.84 -6.91 -14.04
N ARG A 626 13.57 -6.60 -12.77
CA ARG A 626 12.99 -5.31 -12.36
C ARG A 626 13.96 -4.14 -12.65
N MET A 627 15.27 -4.33 -12.46
CA MET A 627 16.28 -3.32 -12.84
C MET A 627 16.31 -3.12 -14.36
N THR A 628 16.33 -4.20 -15.13
CA THR A 628 16.33 -4.13 -16.59
C THR A 628 15.07 -3.47 -17.13
N PHE A 629 13.90 -3.81 -16.59
CA PHE A 629 12.64 -3.12 -16.90
C PHE A 629 12.77 -1.61 -16.69
N SER A 630 13.32 -1.18 -15.55
CA SER A 630 13.48 0.23 -15.22
C SER A 630 14.41 0.95 -16.19
N ILE A 631 15.55 0.35 -16.52
CA ILE A 631 16.52 0.88 -17.48
C ILE A 631 15.86 1.11 -18.85
N GLU A 632 15.13 0.12 -19.35
CA GLU A 632 14.43 0.23 -20.64
C GLU A 632 13.30 1.26 -20.60
N ALA A 633 12.56 1.37 -19.51
CA ALA A 633 11.54 2.41 -19.33
C ALA A 633 12.15 3.83 -19.34
N PHE A 634 13.31 4.04 -18.70
CA PHE A 634 14.03 5.30 -18.78
C PHE A 634 14.52 5.61 -20.20
N HIS A 635 15.05 4.61 -20.91
CA HIS A 635 15.46 4.74 -22.32
C HIS A 635 14.26 5.15 -23.21
N GLU A 636 13.11 4.52 -23.02
CA GLU A 636 11.90 4.84 -23.76
C GLU A 636 11.50 6.31 -23.59
N VAL A 637 11.43 6.80 -22.35
CA VAL A 637 11.05 8.20 -22.06
C VAL A 637 12.05 9.19 -22.65
N ASP A 638 13.36 8.94 -22.55
CA ASP A 638 14.40 9.82 -23.14
C ASP A 638 14.28 9.87 -24.67
N LEU A 639 14.10 8.72 -25.31
CA LEU A 639 13.94 8.62 -26.76
C LEU A 639 12.68 9.34 -27.25
N LEU A 640 11.59 9.25 -26.50
CA LEU A 640 10.34 9.99 -26.80
C LEU A 640 10.59 11.51 -26.76
N GLY A 641 11.28 12.02 -25.75
CA GLY A 641 11.64 13.45 -25.67
C GLY A 641 12.53 13.91 -26.81
N ARG A 642 13.52 13.09 -27.21
CA ARG A 642 14.38 13.36 -28.39
C ARG A 642 13.58 13.32 -29.69
N GLY A 643 12.63 12.43 -29.81
CA GLY A 643 11.68 12.37 -30.92
C GLY A 643 10.84 13.64 -31.01
N GLY A 644 10.37 14.16 -29.84
CA GLY A 644 9.67 15.44 -29.74
C GLY A 644 10.50 16.61 -30.26
N ILE A 645 11.77 16.72 -29.87
CA ILE A 645 12.70 17.75 -30.41
C ILE A 645 12.77 17.66 -31.93
N ALA A 646 13.01 16.49 -32.49
CA ALA A 646 13.12 16.29 -33.93
C ALA A 646 11.80 16.65 -34.65
N LEU A 647 10.63 16.40 -34.06
CA LEU A 647 9.34 16.84 -34.58
C LEU A 647 9.21 18.35 -34.58
N GLY A 648 9.63 19.04 -33.53
CA GLY A 648 9.64 20.51 -33.45
C GLY A 648 10.57 21.15 -34.50
N GLU A 649 11.78 20.57 -34.70
CA GLU A 649 12.70 20.97 -35.75
C GLU A 649 12.11 20.76 -37.14
N ALA A 650 11.45 19.63 -37.40
CA ALA A 650 10.76 19.36 -38.65
C ALA A 650 9.63 20.39 -38.92
N ALA A 651 8.81 20.69 -37.90
CA ALA A 651 7.77 21.70 -38.00
C ALA A 651 8.33 23.09 -38.28
N SER A 652 9.45 23.45 -37.67
CA SER A 652 10.17 24.70 -37.90
C SER A 652 10.76 24.78 -39.30
N ALA A 653 11.34 23.70 -39.83
CA ALA A 653 11.84 23.61 -41.20
C ALA A 653 10.72 23.77 -42.23
N ARG A 654 9.58 23.08 -42.01
CA ARG A 654 8.38 23.23 -42.86
C ARG A 654 7.86 24.67 -42.88
N ALA A 655 7.83 25.32 -41.71
CA ALA A 655 7.39 26.74 -41.63
C ALA A 655 8.32 27.70 -42.42
N ARG A 656 9.59 27.35 -42.56
CA ARG A 656 10.56 28.08 -43.41
C ARG A 656 10.52 27.71 -44.88
N GLY A 657 9.74 26.70 -45.27
CA GLY A 657 9.67 26.15 -46.61
C GLY A 657 10.87 25.29 -47.01
N ASP A 658 11.64 24.80 -46.06
CA ASP A 658 12.78 23.90 -46.25
C ASP A 658 12.34 22.42 -46.13
N GLU A 659 11.94 21.89 -47.29
CA GLU A 659 11.39 20.53 -47.36
C GLU A 659 12.47 19.46 -47.09
N ASP A 660 13.70 19.66 -47.52
CA ASP A 660 14.79 18.71 -47.34
C ASP A 660 15.15 18.59 -45.84
N ASP A 661 15.28 19.72 -45.12
CA ASP A 661 15.53 19.76 -43.70
C ASP A 661 14.34 19.19 -42.90
N CYS A 662 13.12 19.50 -43.33
CA CYS A 662 11.90 18.91 -42.76
C CYS A 662 11.91 17.39 -42.87
N GLN A 663 12.17 16.81 -44.04
CA GLN A 663 12.20 15.36 -44.23
C GLN A 663 13.33 14.69 -43.43
N LYS A 664 14.49 15.33 -43.31
CA LYS A 664 15.61 14.87 -42.50
C LYS A 664 15.18 14.73 -41.02
N HIS A 665 14.58 15.79 -40.44
CA HIS A 665 14.13 15.76 -39.05
C HIS A 665 12.95 14.84 -38.81
N LEU A 666 12.03 14.67 -39.74
CA LEU A 666 10.98 13.66 -39.70
C LEU A 666 11.56 12.25 -39.69
N SER A 667 12.59 11.98 -40.47
CA SER A 667 13.28 10.69 -40.45
C SER A 667 13.95 10.43 -39.11
N GLN A 668 14.57 11.42 -38.49
CA GLN A 668 15.16 11.32 -37.15
C GLN A 668 14.08 11.08 -36.09
N ALA A 669 12.96 11.77 -36.15
CA ALA A 669 11.84 11.57 -35.24
C ALA A 669 11.32 10.14 -35.30
N ARG A 670 11.14 9.58 -36.51
CA ARG A 670 10.74 8.18 -36.70
C ARG A 670 11.74 7.21 -36.08
N ASP A 671 13.06 7.40 -36.31
CA ASP A 671 14.08 6.53 -35.70
C ASP A 671 13.99 6.55 -34.16
N TYR A 672 13.86 7.74 -33.56
CA TYR A 672 13.68 7.85 -32.12
C TYR A 672 12.42 7.16 -31.61
N HIS A 673 11.29 7.34 -32.28
CA HIS A 673 10.03 6.71 -31.88
C HIS A 673 10.07 5.18 -32.05
N ASP A 674 10.64 4.67 -33.15
CA ASP A 674 10.79 3.21 -33.36
C ASP A 674 11.73 2.60 -32.29
N ARG A 675 12.73 3.31 -31.85
CA ARG A 675 13.63 2.88 -30.79
C ARG A 675 12.93 2.94 -29.41
N ALA A 676 12.11 3.96 -29.17
CA ALA A 676 11.32 4.06 -27.94
C ALA A 676 10.35 2.89 -27.80
N ILE A 677 9.62 2.57 -28.87
CA ILE A 677 8.71 1.41 -28.87
C ILE A 677 9.47 0.10 -28.60
N ARG A 678 10.65 -0.10 -29.23
CA ARG A 678 11.48 -1.28 -28.95
C ARG A 678 11.97 -1.34 -27.51
N ALA A 679 12.26 -0.21 -26.86
CA ALA A 679 12.61 -0.18 -25.44
C ALA A 679 11.41 -0.59 -24.57
N GLY A 680 10.21 -0.08 -24.86
CA GLY A 680 8.99 -0.51 -24.17
C GLY A 680 8.70 -2.00 -24.36
N GLU A 681 8.86 -2.55 -25.58
CA GLU A 681 8.74 -3.99 -25.84
C GLU A 681 9.78 -4.81 -25.07
N ALA A 682 11.01 -4.34 -24.96
CA ALA A 682 12.07 -4.99 -24.18
C ALA A 682 11.74 -4.98 -22.69
N ALA A 683 11.24 -3.85 -22.15
CA ALA A 683 10.80 -3.75 -20.77
C ALA A 683 9.69 -4.76 -20.45
N VAL A 684 8.66 -4.87 -21.29
CA VAL A 684 7.56 -5.84 -21.11
C VAL A 684 8.07 -7.27 -21.20
N THR A 685 8.94 -7.57 -22.15
CA THR A 685 9.50 -8.91 -22.35
C THR A 685 10.28 -9.38 -21.11
N VAL A 686 11.10 -8.52 -20.55
CA VAL A 686 11.89 -8.88 -19.36
C VAL A 686 11.01 -9.04 -18.12
N ALA A 687 9.99 -8.20 -17.96
CA ALA A 687 9.01 -8.35 -16.88
C ALA A 687 8.26 -9.69 -16.98
N ALA A 688 7.83 -10.08 -18.21
CA ALA A 688 7.10 -11.32 -18.45
C ALA A 688 7.93 -12.58 -18.22
N SER A 689 9.26 -12.51 -18.32
CA SER A 689 10.13 -13.69 -18.15
C SER A 689 10.40 -14.06 -16.68
N ASN A 690 10.02 -13.21 -15.71
CA ASN A 690 10.32 -13.41 -14.27
C ASN A 690 9.09 -13.06 -13.41
N VAL A 691 8.05 -13.88 -13.48
CA VAL A 691 6.82 -13.72 -12.66
C VAL A 691 7.04 -14.33 -11.29
N GLN A 692 6.75 -13.58 -10.22
CA GLN A 692 6.85 -14.04 -8.81
C GLN A 692 5.48 -14.25 -8.16
N ASP A 693 4.50 -13.43 -8.51
CA ASP A 693 3.17 -13.47 -7.88
C ASP A 693 2.04 -13.12 -8.90
N PRO A 694 0.77 -13.36 -8.54
CA PRO A 694 -0.36 -13.09 -9.44
C PRO A 694 -0.47 -11.62 -9.89
N SER A 695 0.02 -10.64 -9.10
CA SER A 695 -0.02 -9.23 -9.49
C SER A 695 0.90 -8.90 -10.67
N ASP A 696 1.99 -9.65 -10.85
CA ASP A 696 2.88 -9.49 -12.01
C ASP A 696 2.16 -9.72 -13.34
N ARG A 697 1.14 -10.59 -13.38
CA ARG A 697 0.33 -10.81 -14.58
C ARG A 697 -0.42 -9.55 -15.00
N GLY A 698 -1.07 -8.89 -14.02
CA GLY A 698 -1.70 -7.60 -14.25
C GLY A 698 -0.70 -6.53 -14.67
N GLY A 699 0.47 -6.51 -14.02
CA GLY A 699 1.58 -5.65 -14.37
C GLY A 699 2.01 -5.80 -15.83
N ILE A 700 2.21 -7.04 -16.30
CA ILE A 700 2.59 -7.32 -17.70
C ILE A 700 1.55 -6.76 -18.69
N ALA A 701 0.26 -6.99 -18.45
CA ALA A 701 -0.80 -6.46 -19.29
C ALA A 701 -0.81 -4.93 -19.30
N ALA A 702 -0.71 -4.31 -18.13
CA ALA A 702 -0.66 -2.86 -17.98
C ALA A 702 0.57 -2.25 -18.65
N TYR A 703 1.74 -2.87 -18.50
CA TYR A 703 2.99 -2.41 -19.14
C TYR A 703 2.85 -2.44 -20.66
N TYR A 704 2.39 -3.54 -21.25
CA TYR A 704 2.19 -3.62 -22.69
C TYR A 704 1.19 -2.56 -23.18
N HIS A 705 0.05 -2.46 -22.51
CA HIS A 705 -0.99 -1.49 -22.88
C HIS A 705 -0.46 -0.06 -22.83
N LEU A 706 0.17 0.33 -21.74
CA LEU A 706 0.56 1.72 -21.46
C LEU A 706 1.90 2.12 -22.11
N LEU A 707 2.92 1.24 -22.10
CA LEU A 707 4.25 1.55 -22.64
C LEU A 707 4.34 1.33 -24.14
N VAL A 708 3.62 0.36 -24.69
CA VAL A 708 3.76 0.00 -26.11
C VAL A 708 2.58 0.51 -26.92
N ARG A 709 1.37 0.04 -26.60
CA ARG A 709 0.19 0.31 -27.41
C ARG A 709 -0.26 1.77 -27.39
N GLU A 710 -0.50 2.30 -26.20
CA GLU A 710 -1.00 3.67 -26.03
C GLU A 710 0.03 4.72 -26.43
N VAL A 711 1.30 4.48 -26.16
CA VAL A 711 2.40 5.37 -26.59
C VAL A 711 2.50 5.39 -28.10
N ASN A 712 2.47 4.24 -28.76
CA ASN A 712 2.53 4.15 -30.21
C ASN A 712 1.32 4.84 -30.87
N ARG A 713 0.11 4.65 -30.30
CA ARG A 713 -1.09 5.36 -30.74
C ARG A 713 -0.94 6.87 -30.60
N PHE A 714 -0.53 7.34 -29.40
CA PHE A 714 -0.35 8.76 -29.12
C PHE A 714 0.66 9.41 -30.10
N VAL A 715 1.82 8.79 -30.32
CA VAL A 715 2.84 9.34 -31.21
C VAL A 715 2.32 9.47 -32.63
N ARG A 716 1.60 8.47 -33.14
CA ARG A 716 0.99 8.53 -34.49
C ARG A 716 -0.03 9.66 -34.60
N GLU A 717 -0.90 9.80 -33.61
CA GLU A 717 -1.91 10.87 -33.58
C GLU A 717 -1.25 12.25 -33.51
N TYR A 718 -0.23 12.41 -32.68
CA TYR A 718 0.50 13.66 -32.52
C TYR A 718 1.27 14.06 -33.79
N VAL A 719 1.91 13.10 -34.46
CA VAL A 719 2.55 13.35 -35.78
C VAL A 719 1.52 13.78 -36.81
N ALA A 720 0.35 13.14 -36.87
CA ALA A 720 -0.72 13.51 -37.78
C ALA A 720 -1.33 14.89 -37.44
N GLU A 721 -1.36 15.30 -36.17
CA GLU A 721 -1.77 16.65 -35.74
C GLU A 721 -0.82 17.72 -36.28
N ILE A 722 0.50 17.51 -36.16
CA ILE A 722 1.54 18.48 -36.60
C ILE A 722 1.71 18.45 -38.12
N PHE A 723 1.65 17.25 -38.72
CA PHE A 723 1.84 17.04 -40.16
C PHE A 723 0.58 16.41 -40.78
N PRO A 724 -0.55 17.14 -40.83
CA PRO A 724 -1.75 16.61 -41.46
C PRO A 724 -1.45 16.21 -42.91
N SER A 725 -1.82 14.99 -43.26
CA SER A 725 -1.75 14.51 -44.65
C SER A 725 -2.64 15.39 -45.48
N GLY A 726 -2.05 16.16 -46.42
CA GLY A 726 -2.79 17.03 -47.34
C GLY A 726 -3.68 16.27 -48.29
#